data_e45835a295c67c17221b2be7e2ef0902
#
_entry.id   e45835a295c67c17221b2be7e2ef0902
#
_cell.length_a   1.000
_cell.length_b   1.000
_cell.length_c   1.000
_cell.angle_alpha   90.00
_cell.angle_beta   90.00
_cell.angle_gamma   90.00
#
_symmetry.space_group_name_H-M   'P 1'
#
loop_
_entity.id
_entity.type
_entity.pdbx_description
1 polymer ?
#
loop_
_entity_poly.entity_id
_entity_poly.type
_entity_poly.pdbx_seq_one_letter_code
_entity_poly.pdbx_strand_id
1 'polypeptide(L)'
;MKKSPSTFVFPFLVFSLLSGCGGNADSSLASSSYSSLESSVGSSYSSSIAARYTLTLNPCGGKLSVTSYSGLAGSTIDLGKATPVLEGYAFLGWSTAYSLSTKMGDSTKLIAGNKFTFGSDNATLYASYAKQSPGSHTQKEIDAYVASLQESSESNHLYVHYYRFLNEASSYADWDLWCWPYRPNEGQGARFDWKGRTQSEDHLSATGDALIDDFGGAVADIDLTKEYDGGTTNQGKRIGGTKVSFYADKDKTTLDTQVGIQIVYSSDRTSKSGTFWKNDGGNVYLSLNDPEKVASYTTSDGGIAYHVFLLQESVGKPQPAPISEIVDPYEDDDGKNTTDKEEYQNADFNDKEKMETSSAWKNEVGVGYQIMVSSFADSDGDGFGDIYGITQKLDYLTDLGVKALWLTPIQFSDSYHGYDISDYTQVDPKFGSKTSPNVKDGTVTSATAMEDYKDLLEEAHKRGMKVIMDLVLNHTSTSNKWFVSSASLENEYRGYYQWANHKNDPKITEDNCWYPYGDHDYSYYAKFGSSMPELNYSYQGTRDAVEKMSLDWCALGVDGFRLDAVKHIYMLDEIGSSAYEGDTQIKDKAAAGDYSSDLTKNLNFFRELNYKIKKSYPDAFFVGENFDGHAFHVAPYYEAFDSMFDFYAYFKLTNIAGSSYAGNGYNQAPGFMTRSGTWSSSSDSGIVNGSKEYGSIDGKYGWNLPDLYKTYDAYRGDKALPGSFTSNHDIARNINRIAGSFDSSTCEIAEQGQVTRGNFATITKKSNAAKIATILLPGCSWVYYGDELGMTGNFDSGKNSKSDYADLAYRQPMKWKQDGKAGDGSFTTGYNITGSEVSVKWDDINASTLVGDAESQSKDSSSTYSKIKQAIKFKNDNPSLISGTFSNNGSSGYTLKWKSVGSKTYNVEINFASCTVKVSGDATLSISC
;
A
#
# COMPACT_ATOMS: atom_id res chain seq x y z
N MET A 1 46.13 -4.80 15.48
CA MET A 1 46.59 -6.14 15.09
C MET A 1 45.85 -6.54 13.82
N LYS A 2 46.61 -6.75 12.76
CA LYS A 2 46.08 -7.10 11.43
C LYS A 2 45.53 -8.52 11.39
N LYS A 3 44.36 -8.72 10.77
CA LYS A 3 44.03 -10.00 10.13
C LYS A 3 43.41 -9.71 8.75
N SER A 4 44.01 -10.35 7.77
CA SER A 4 43.71 -10.29 6.35
C SER A 4 42.47 -11.08 5.96
N PRO A 5 41.84 -10.80 4.81
CA PRO A 5 40.68 -11.51 4.33
C PRO A 5 41.06 -12.81 3.64
N SER A 6 40.32 -13.86 3.91
CA SER A 6 40.38 -15.14 3.20
C SER A 6 39.29 -15.19 2.13
N THR A 7 39.73 -15.33 0.91
CA THR A 7 38.97 -15.59 -0.29
C THR A 7 38.37 -17.02 -0.22
N PHE A 8 37.08 -17.16 -0.37
CA PHE A 8 36.43 -18.46 -0.59
C PHE A 8 35.96 -18.57 -2.02
N VAL A 9 36.52 -19.57 -2.69
CA VAL A 9 36.13 -20.05 -4.01
C VAL A 9 35.09 -21.15 -3.78
N PHE A 10 33.97 -21.07 -4.44
CA PHE A 10 32.95 -22.12 -4.47
C PHE A 10 33.24 -23.08 -5.63
N PRO A 11 33.17 -24.38 -5.43
CA PRO A 11 32.95 -25.32 -6.51
C PRO A 11 31.48 -25.74 -6.56
N PHE A 12 30.94 -25.79 -7.76
CA PHE A 12 29.66 -26.38 -8.09
C PHE A 12 29.62 -27.86 -7.76
N LEU A 13 28.58 -28.29 -7.06
CA LEU A 13 28.15 -29.70 -7.08
C LEU A 13 26.62 -29.75 -7.07
N VAL A 14 26.13 -30.37 -8.12
CA VAL A 14 24.72 -30.78 -8.24
C VAL A 14 24.48 -31.95 -7.33
N PHE A 15 23.48 -31.86 -6.43
CA PHE A 15 22.93 -33.05 -5.78
C PHE A 15 21.42 -32.98 -5.68
N SER A 16 20.81 -34.01 -6.23
CA SER A 16 19.40 -34.34 -6.15
C SER A 16 18.99 -34.67 -4.72
N LEU A 17 17.81 -34.21 -4.34
CA LEU A 17 17.12 -34.49 -3.08
C LEU A 17 16.76 -35.97 -2.92
N LEU A 18 17.06 -36.50 -1.77
CA LEU A 18 16.28 -37.54 -1.10
C LEU A 18 16.42 -37.36 0.41
N SER A 19 15.36 -36.91 1.03
CA SER A 19 15.22 -36.85 2.46
C SER A 19 14.80 -38.20 2.99
N GLY A 20 15.59 -38.77 3.89
CA GLY A 20 15.21 -39.93 4.64
C GLY A 20 15.03 -39.59 6.10
N CYS A 21 13.91 -39.94 6.67
CA CYS A 21 13.73 -40.03 8.12
C CYS A 21 14.13 -41.39 8.60
N GLY A 22 15.00 -41.41 9.60
CA GLY A 22 15.45 -42.64 10.26
C GLY A 22 14.48 -43.14 11.33
N GLY A 23 14.55 -44.45 11.56
CA GLY A 23 13.93 -45.11 12.70
C GLY A 23 14.37 -46.58 12.71
N ASN A 24 15.17 -46.93 13.71
CA ASN A 24 15.76 -48.24 13.94
C ASN A 24 14.73 -49.36 14.15
N ALA A 25 15.04 -50.55 13.63
CA ALA A 25 15.11 -51.78 14.43
C ALA A 25 15.57 -53.00 13.60
N ASP A 26 16.43 -53.79 14.24
CA ASP A 26 17.11 -54.97 13.80
C ASP A 26 16.23 -56.10 13.22
N SER A 27 16.72 -56.89 12.29
CA SER A 27 17.27 -58.20 12.45
C SER A 27 17.43 -58.99 11.12
N SER A 28 18.65 -59.32 10.82
CA SER A 28 19.29 -60.58 10.34
C SER A 28 18.61 -61.56 9.37
N LEU A 29 19.51 -62.05 8.47
CA LEU A 29 19.57 -63.36 7.74
C LEU A 29 18.80 -63.33 6.38
N ALA A 30 19.30 -63.82 5.28
CA ALA A 30 20.49 -64.58 4.94
C ALA A 30 20.74 -64.42 3.42
N SER A 31 22.00 -64.51 3.05
CA SER A 31 22.51 -64.66 1.70
C SER A 31 22.19 -66.02 1.06
N SER A 32 21.87 -66.01 -0.21
CA SER A 32 22.33 -67.14 -1.09
C SER A 32 22.50 -66.65 -2.52
N SER A 33 23.75 -66.74 -2.95
CA SER A 33 24.23 -66.67 -4.29
C SER A 33 23.79 -67.86 -5.11
N TYR A 34 23.50 -67.75 -6.40
CA TYR A 34 23.82 -68.74 -7.42
C TYR A 34 24.16 -68.09 -8.76
N SER A 35 25.24 -68.52 -9.27
CA SER A 35 25.90 -68.14 -10.51
C SER A 35 25.32 -68.81 -11.76
N SER A 36 25.36 -68.06 -12.85
CA SER A 36 25.56 -68.45 -14.28
C SER A 36 25.32 -69.87 -14.71
N LEU A 37 24.59 -70.00 -15.81
CA LEU A 37 24.89 -70.90 -16.93
C LEU A 37 24.23 -70.37 -18.21
N GLU A 38 25.05 -70.07 -19.20
CA GLU A 38 24.70 -69.93 -20.62
C GLU A 38 24.28 -71.26 -21.21
N SER A 39 23.26 -71.27 -22.07
CA SER A 39 23.35 -71.81 -23.43
C SER A 39 22.01 -71.72 -24.15
N SER A 40 22.05 -71.07 -25.29
CA SER A 40 21.34 -71.19 -26.54
C SER A 40 20.14 -72.15 -26.64
N VAL A 41 19.04 -71.75 -27.17
CA VAL A 41 18.38 -71.99 -28.44
C VAL A 41 17.12 -71.17 -28.58
N GLY A 42 16.86 -70.53 -29.71
CA GLY A 42 15.85 -69.59 -29.97
C GLY A 42 14.44 -70.15 -30.06
N SER A 43 13.52 -69.34 -29.72
CA SER A 43 12.26 -69.08 -30.50
C SER A 43 11.62 -67.80 -29.97
N SER A 44 11.30 -66.93 -30.92
CA SER A 44 10.65 -65.63 -30.71
C SER A 44 9.25 -65.79 -30.09
N TYR A 45 9.14 -65.28 -28.87
CA TYR A 45 7.94 -64.71 -28.35
C TYR A 45 8.31 -63.40 -27.62
N SER A 46 8.19 -62.27 -28.31
CA SER A 46 8.26 -61.00 -27.66
C SER A 46 6.95 -60.83 -26.86
N SER A 47 6.94 -61.21 -25.60
CA SER A 47 5.99 -60.68 -24.65
C SER A 47 6.45 -59.24 -24.36
N SER A 48 5.86 -58.28 -25.03
CA SER A 48 5.93 -56.89 -24.62
C SER A 48 5.42 -56.81 -23.19
N ILE A 49 6.30 -56.69 -22.21
CA ILE A 49 5.92 -56.35 -20.82
C ILE A 49 5.19 -54.98 -20.98
N ALA A 50 3.90 -54.97 -20.79
CA ALA A 50 3.10 -53.73 -20.86
C ALA A 50 3.66 -52.71 -19.87
N ALA A 51 3.99 -51.56 -20.37
CA ALA A 51 4.58 -50.50 -19.55
C ALA A 51 3.65 -50.12 -18.39
N ARG A 52 4.21 -50.04 -17.20
CA ARG A 52 3.49 -49.61 -16.00
C ARG A 52 3.86 -48.14 -15.71
N TYR A 53 2.86 -47.40 -15.31
CA TYR A 53 2.96 -45.97 -14.98
C TYR A 53 2.73 -45.78 -13.48
N THR A 54 3.43 -44.78 -12.90
CA THR A 54 3.34 -44.47 -11.49
C THR A 54 2.40 -43.29 -11.27
N LEU A 55 1.47 -43.46 -10.32
CA LEU A 55 0.72 -42.41 -9.72
C LEU A 55 1.36 -42.04 -8.39
N THR A 56 1.78 -40.79 -8.24
CA THR A 56 2.27 -40.24 -6.97
C THR A 56 1.14 -39.47 -6.29
N LEU A 57 0.94 -39.66 -5.00
CA LEU A 57 0.02 -38.91 -4.17
C LEU A 57 0.81 -37.92 -3.32
N ASN A 58 0.67 -36.64 -3.58
CA ASN A 58 1.24 -35.58 -2.77
C ASN A 58 0.19 -35.17 -1.70
N PRO A 59 0.44 -35.43 -0.42
CA PRO A 59 -0.50 -35.09 0.64
C PRO A 59 -0.51 -33.60 1.03
N CYS A 60 0.26 -32.75 0.36
CA CYS A 60 0.30 -31.29 0.57
C CYS A 60 0.40 -30.90 2.06
N GLY A 61 1.38 -31.49 2.78
CA GLY A 61 1.59 -31.28 4.22
C GLY A 61 0.82 -32.22 5.13
N GLY A 62 -0.20 -32.91 4.64
CA GLY A 62 -0.93 -33.92 5.41
C GLY A 62 -0.15 -35.24 5.60
N LYS A 63 -0.56 -36.02 6.57
CA LYS A 63 -0.01 -37.36 6.83
C LYS A 63 -0.77 -38.39 5.99
N LEU A 64 -0.03 -39.20 5.21
CA LEU A 64 -0.59 -40.24 4.35
C LEU A 64 0.30 -41.52 4.43
N SER A 65 -0.32 -42.67 4.55
CA SER A 65 0.39 -43.95 4.69
C SER A 65 0.90 -44.53 3.38
N VAL A 66 0.23 -44.23 2.26
CA VAL A 66 0.57 -44.74 0.92
C VAL A 66 0.69 -43.55 -0.03
N THR A 67 1.89 -43.33 -0.53
CA THR A 67 2.20 -42.14 -1.38
C THR A 67 2.30 -42.45 -2.88
N SER A 68 2.22 -43.73 -3.27
CA SER A 68 2.27 -44.06 -4.70
C SER A 68 1.57 -45.38 -5.05
N TYR A 69 1.13 -45.47 -6.27
CA TYR A 69 0.54 -46.69 -6.89
C TYR A 69 1.15 -46.89 -8.27
N SER A 70 1.09 -48.11 -8.79
CA SER A 70 1.58 -48.44 -10.14
C SER A 70 0.53 -49.23 -10.89
N GLY A 71 0.16 -48.81 -12.10
CA GLY A 71 -0.82 -49.46 -12.95
C GLY A 71 -0.48 -49.49 -14.42
N LEU A 72 -1.19 -50.29 -15.19
CA LEU A 72 -1.12 -50.35 -16.66
C LEU A 72 -1.97 -49.17 -17.23
N ALA A 73 -1.60 -48.66 -18.37
CA ALA A 73 -2.43 -47.68 -19.08
C ALA A 73 -3.84 -48.20 -19.25
N GLY A 74 -4.83 -47.36 -18.94
CA GLY A 74 -6.27 -47.70 -18.97
C GLY A 74 -6.82 -48.43 -17.75
N SER A 75 -5.95 -48.90 -16.80
CA SER A 75 -6.43 -49.45 -15.53
C SER A 75 -6.85 -48.35 -14.56
N THR A 76 -7.83 -48.62 -13.72
CA THR A 76 -8.39 -47.66 -12.76
C THR A 76 -8.10 -48.14 -11.33
N ILE A 77 -7.76 -47.19 -10.46
CA ILE A 77 -7.59 -47.41 -9.00
C ILE A 77 -8.59 -46.57 -8.23
N ASP A 78 -9.10 -47.11 -7.12
CA ASP A 78 -9.95 -46.37 -6.18
C ASP A 78 -9.06 -45.85 -5.04
N LEU A 79 -9.02 -44.55 -4.87
CA LEU A 79 -8.26 -43.84 -3.86
C LEU A 79 -9.06 -43.51 -2.59
N GLY A 80 -10.30 -44.04 -2.45
CA GLY A 80 -11.16 -43.75 -1.30
C GLY A 80 -10.58 -44.12 0.07
N LYS A 81 -9.56 -45.02 0.10
CA LYS A 81 -8.81 -45.33 1.30
C LYS A 81 -7.51 -44.53 1.49
N ALA A 82 -7.11 -43.80 0.50
CA ALA A 82 -5.95 -42.92 0.55
C ALA A 82 -6.42 -41.50 0.95
N THR A 83 -6.83 -41.36 2.21
CA THR A 83 -7.29 -40.09 2.78
C THR A 83 -6.18 -39.54 3.66
N PRO A 84 -5.52 -38.45 3.26
CA PRO A 84 -4.53 -37.79 4.07
C PRO A 84 -5.19 -37.01 5.21
N VAL A 85 -4.48 -36.87 6.34
CA VAL A 85 -4.93 -36.11 7.51
C VAL A 85 -4.01 -34.92 7.67
N LEU A 86 -4.57 -33.72 7.58
CA LEU A 86 -3.91 -32.46 7.91
C LEU A 86 -4.67 -31.83 9.10
N GLU A 87 -3.94 -31.53 10.16
CA GLU A 87 -4.54 -30.96 11.39
C GLU A 87 -5.16 -29.59 11.07
N GLY A 88 -6.40 -29.36 11.52
CA GLY A 88 -7.15 -28.14 11.24
C GLY A 88 -7.79 -28.07 9.84
N TYR A 89 -7.75 -29.15 9.04
CA TYR A 89 -8.31 -29.17 7.70
C TYR A 89 -9.16 -30.41 7.41
N ALA A 90 -10.21 -30.24 6.65
CA ALA A 90 -11.04 -31.31 6.10
C ALA A 90 -10.54 -31.67 4.69
N PHE A 91 -10.24 -32.94 4.43
CA PHE A 91 -9.85 -33.40 3.09
C PHE A 91 -11.03 -33.34 2.12
N LEU A 92 -10.91 -32.56 1.05
CA LEU A 92 -11.93 -32.38 0.01
C LEU A 92 -11.84 -33.45 -1.09
N GLY A 93 -10.63 -33.93 -1.40
CA GLY A 93 -10.40 -34.88 -2.47
C GLY A 93 -9.01 -34.74 -3.09
N TRP A 94 -8.75 -35.59 -4.09
CA TRP A 94 -7.51 -35.56 -4.86
C TRP A 94 -7.69 -34.70 -6.12
N SER A 95 -6.78 -33.76 -6.35
CA SER A 95 -6.77 -32.84 -7.50
C SER A 95 -5.71 -33.22 -8.51
N THR A 96 -6.03 -33.02 -9.80
CA THR A 96 -5.09 -33.16 -10.92
C THR A 96 -4.14 -31.99 -11.08
N ALA A 97 -4.41 -30.86 -10.41
CA ALA A 97 -3.61 -29.65 -10.44
C ALA A 97 -3.19 -29.23 -9.02
N TYR A 98 -1.99 -28.70 -8.91
CA TYR A 98 -1.51 -28.05 -7.69
C TYR A 98 -1.84 -26.58 -7.76
N SER A 99 -2.41 -26.05 -6.70
CA SER A 99 -2.63 -24.61 -6.54
C SER A 99 -1.45 -24.00 -5.77
N LEU A 100 -0.76 -23.09 -6.37
CA LEU A 100 0.37 -22.38 -5.75
C LEU A 100 -0.12 -21.47 -4.61
N SER A 101 -1.31 -20.87 -4.76
CA SER A 101 -1.89 -19.98 -3.75
C SER A 101 -2.31 -20.70 -2.47
N THR A 102 -2.80 -21.92 -2.57
CA THR A 102 -3.23 -22.71 -1.39
C THR A 102 -2.22 -23.78 -0.97
N LYS A 103 -1.11 -23.95 -1.70
CA LYS A 103 -0.09 -24.99 -1.54
C LYS A 103 -0.67 -26.41 -1.40
N MET A 104 -1.82 -26.64 -2.00
CA MET A 104 -2.54 -27.91 -2.01
C MET A 104 -3.19 -28.16 -3.37
N GLY A 105 -3.92 -29.25 -3.49
CA GLY A 105 -4.66 -29.53 -4.73
C GLY A 105 -5.74 -28.48 -5.01
N ASP A 106 -5.82 -28.02 -6.25
CA ASP A 106 -6.88 -27.11 -6.70
C ASP A 106 -8.27 -27.77 -6.53
N SER A 107 -9.10 -27.19 -5.67
CA SER A 107 -10.45 -27.72 -5.36
C SER A 107 -11.40 -27.74 -6.56
N THR A 108 -11.13 -26.94 -7.60
CA THR A 108 -11.92 -26.94 -8.85
C THR A 108 -11.54 -28.07 -9.82
N LYS A 109 -10.44 -28.79 -9.55
CA LYS A 109 -9.86 -29.83 -10.39
C LYS A 109 -9.85 -31.22 -9.73
N LEU A 110 -10.76 -31.46 -8.78
CA LEU A 110 -10.87 -32.74 -8.10
C LEU A 110 -11.26 -33.88 -9.05
N ILE A 111 -10.65 -35.06 -8.82
CA ILE A 111 -11.06 -36.27 -9.54
C ILE A 111 -12.43 -36.75 -9.02
N ALA A 112 -13.30 -37.17 -9.95
CA ALA A 112 -14.64 -37.63 -9.59
C ALA A 112 -14.61 -38.99 -8.86
N GLY A 113 -15.29 -39.07 -7.73
CA GLY A 113 -15.52 -40.33 -6.98
C GLY A 113 -14.23 -41.00 -6.51
N ASN A 114 -13.16 -40.26 -6.26
CA ASN A 114 -11.85 -40.78 -5.83
C ASN A 114 -11.27 -41.89 -6.76
N LYS A 115 -11.61 -41.90 -8.04
CA LYS A 115 -11.13 -42.88 -9.03
C LYS A 115 -10.12 -42.25 -9.97
N PHE A 116 -8.96 -42.87 -10.08
CA PHE A 116 -7.89 -42.44 -11.00
C PHE A 116 -7.65 -43.51 -12.07
N THR A 117 -7.65 -43.13 -13.34
CA THR A 117 -7.31 -43.99 -14.48
C THR A 117 -5.92 -43.68 -14.98
N PHE A 118 -5.04 -44.71 -15.03
CA PHE A 118 -3.65 -44.54 -15.50
C PHE A 118 -3.64 -44.22 -16.99
N GLY A 119 -2.94 -43.15 -17.33
CA GLY A 119 -2.64 -42.78 -18.71
C GLY A 119 -1.40 -43.48 -19.26
N SER A 120 -0.80 -42.89 -20.30
CA SER A 120 0.47 -43.30 -20.90
C SER A 120 1.72 -42.67 -20.27
N ASP A 121 1.55 -41.92 -19.18
CA ASP A 121 2.60 -41.21 -18.47
C ASP A 121 2.43 -41.34 -16.97
N ASN A 122 3.50 -41.06 -16.22
CA ASN A 122 3.42 -40.91 -14.76
C ASN A 122 2.58 -39.68 -14.40
N ALA A 123 1.84 -39.77 -13.31
CA ALA A 123 0.95 -38.69 -12.84
C ALA A 123 1.17 -38.40 -11.37
N THR A 124 0.89 -37.17 -10.97
CA THR A 124 0.83 -36.76 -9.58
C THR A 124 -0.57 -36.19 -9.29
N LEU A 125 -1.16 -36.61 -8.17
CA LEU A 125 -2.34 -35.98 -7.60
C LEU A 125 -1.98 -35.29 -6.31
N TYR A 126 -2.63 -34.18 -6.06
CA TYR A 126 -2.41 -33.31 -4.92
C TYR A 126 -3.62 -33.34 -4.01
N ALA A 127 -3.43 -33.49 -2.70
CA ALA A 127 -4.50 -33.43 -1.74
C ALA A 127 -5.05 -31.99 -1.67
N SER A 128 -6.36 -31.86 -1.75
CA SER A 128 -7.09 -30.61 -1.57
C SER A 128 -7.79 -30.64 -0.21
N TYR A 129 -7.75 -29.54 0.50
CA TYR A 129 -8.34 -29.40 1.82
C TYR A 129 -9.16 -28.11 1.91
N ALA A 130 -10.19 -28.15 2.77
CA ALA A 130 -10.81 -26.94 3.31
C ALA A 130 -10.32 -26.76 4.74
N LYS A 131 -9.95 -25.54 5.13
CA LYS A 131 -9.63 -25.23 6.53
C LYS A 131 -10.87 -25.49 7.37
N GLN A 132 -10.74 -26.25 8.44
CA GLN A 132 -11.78 -26.37 9.45
C GLN A 132 -11.67 -25.16 10.35
N SER A 133 -12.65 -24.27 10.28
CA SER A 133 -12.72 -23.16 11.23
C SER A 133 -12.90 -23.70 12.63
N PRO A 134 -12.25 -23.14 13.64
CA PRO A 134 -12.58 -23.40 15.03
C PRO A 134 -14.10 -23.10 15.21
N GLY A 135 -14.86 -24.08 15.68
CA GLY A 135 -16.32 -23.96 15.81
C GLY A 135 -17.16 -24.53 14.67
N SER A 136 -16.58 -25.19 13.66
CA SER A 136 -17.34 -25.96 12.68
C SER A 136 -17.88 -27.24 13.33
N HIS A 137 -19.19 -27.44 13.25
CA HIS A 137 -19.87 -28.59 13.84
C HIS A 137 -20.52 -29.46 12.80
N THR A 138 -20.46 -30.77 13.01
CA THR A 138 -21.20 -31.73 12.20
C THR A 138 -22.70 -31.63 12.50
N GLN A 139 -23.55 -31.99 11.55
CA GLN A 139 -25.00 -32.02 11.77
C GLN A 139 -25.39 -32.87 12.98
N LYS A 140 -24.68 -33.98 13.23
CA LYS A 140 -24.90 -34.84 14.39
C LYS A 140 -24.62 -34.14 15.72
N GLU A 141 -23.57 -33.31 15.77
CA GLU A 141 -23.22 -32.52 16.96
C GLU A 141 -24.25 -31.41 17.19
N ILE A 142 -24.68 -30.75 16.12
CA ILE A 142 -25.77 -29.76 16.16
C ILE A 142 -27.06 -30.39 16.67
N ASP A 143 -27.48 -31.56 16.13
CA ASP A 143 -28.69 -32.28 16.56
C ASP A 143 -28.62 -32.65 18.05
N ALA A 144 -27.46 -33.08 18.52
CA ALA A 144 -27.22 -33.38 19.94
C ALA A 144 -27.31 -32.13 20.83
N TYR A 145 -26.75 -31.02 20.37
CA TYR A 145 -26.83 -29.74 21.09
C TYR A 145 -28.27 -29.21 21.15
N VAL A 146 -29.01 -29.23 20.04
CA VAL A 146 -30.44 -28.86 20.00
C VAL A 146 -31.27 -29.74 20.96
N ALA A 147 -31.00 -31.03 21.01
CA ALA A 147 -31.67 -31.91 21.97
C ALA A 147 -31.36 -31.51 23.42
N SER A 148 -30.11 -31.13 23.72
CA SER A 148 -29.75 -30.63 25.07
C SER A 148 -30.43 -29.30 25.43
N LEU A 149 -30.61 -28.43 24.46
CA LEU A 149 -31.37 -27.18 24.65
C LEU A 149 -32.83 -27.44 24.97
N GLN A 150 -33.47 -28.41 24.28
CA GLN A 150 -34.86 -28.80 24.54
C GLN A 150 -35.04 -29.35 25.98
N GLU A 151 -34.05 -30.12 26.48
CA GLU A 151 -34.11 -30.68 27.84
C GLU A 151 -33.85 -29.61 28.91
N SER A 152 -33.04 -28.61 28.64
CA SER A 152 -32.58 -27.62 29.63
C SER A 152 -33.36 -26.31 29.64
N SER A 153 -34.22 -26.08 28.68
CA SER A 153 -34.98 -24.82 28.50
C SER A 153 -36.23 -24.78 29.37
N GLU A 154 -36.55 -23.57 29.86
CA GLU A 154 -37.75 -23.28 30.61
C GLU A 154 -38.86 -22.70 29.73
N SER A 155 -40.13 -23.00 30.07
CA SER A 155 -41.26 -22.48 29.31
C SER A 155 -41.38 -20.96 29.37
N ASN A 156 -41.73 -20.32 28.27
CA ASN A 156 -41.91 -18.87 28.13
C ASN A 156 -40.59 -18.09 28.32
N HIS A 157 -39.47 -18.72 28.08
CA HIS A 157 -38.18 -18.06 28.05
C HIS A 157 -37.70 -17.78 26.62
N LEU A 158 -37.07 -16.65 26.41
CA LEU A 158 -36.32 -16.32 25.20
C LEU A 158 -34.83 -16.41 25.48
N TYR A 159 -34.16 -17.35 24.84
CA TYR A 159 -32.73 -17.53 24.89
C TYR A 159 -32.10 -16.84 23.68
N VAL A 160 -31.28 -15.81 23.92
CA VAL A 160 -30.54 -15.12 22.88
C VAL A 160 -29.08 -15.59 22.94
N HIS A 161 -28.70 -16.38 21.95
CA HIS A 161 -27.36 -16.88 21.74
C HIS A 161 -26.59 -15.86 20.89
N TYR A 162 -25.43 -15.42 21.36
CA TYR A 162 -24.61 -14.49 20.63
C TYR A 162 -23.19 -15.02 20.53
N TYR A 163 -22.77 -15.38 19.33
CA TYR A 163 -21.45 -15.91 19.04
C TYR A 163 -20.53 -14.82 18.54
N ARG A 164 -19.37 -14.66 19.19
CA ARG A 164 -18.28 -13.79 18.77
C ARG A 164 -17.15 -14.65 18.20
N PHE A 165 -16.47 -14.18 17.16
CA PHE A 165 -15.43 -14.96 16.47
C PHE A 165 -14.31 -15.42 17.42
N LEU A 166 -13.91 -14.59 18.40
CA LEU A 166 -12.92 -14.99 19.39
C LEU A 166 -13.42 -16.01 20.40
N ASN A 167 -14.72 -16.10 20.62
CA ASN A 167 -15.45 -17.01 21.52
C ASN A 167 -14.77 -17.30 22.87
N GLU A 168 -14.18 -16.28 23.48
CA GLU A 168 -13.59 -16.30 24.81
C GLU A 168 -14.38 -15.43 25.78
N ALA A 169 -14.42 -15.78 27.08
CA ALA A 169 -15.16 -15.02 28.07
C ALA A 169 -14.82 -13.51 28.07
N SER A 170 -13.56 -13.17 27.85
CA SER A 170 -13.07 -11.78 27.74
C SER A 170 -13.68 -11.01 26.57
N SER A 171 -13.99 -11.68 25.46
CA SER A 171 -14.56 -11.02 24.27
C SER A 171 -16.02 -10.56 24.49
N TYR A 172 -16.69 -11.13 25.50
CA TYR A 172 -18.07 -10.78 25.87
C TYR A 172 -18.14 -9.77 27.03
N ALA A 173 -17.01 -9.46 27.67
CA ALA A 173 -16.98 -8.70 28.91
C ALA A 173 -17.60 -7.31 28.82
N ASP A 174 -17.47 -6.66 27.68
CA ASP A 174 -17.98 -5.31 27.45
C ASP A 174 -19.30 -5.29 26.66
N TRP A 175 -19.86 -6.44 26.35
CA TRP A 175 -21.11 -6.54 25.59
C TRP A 175 -22.23 -7.07 26.44
N ASP A 176 -23.45 -6.62 26.16
CA ASP A 176 -24.68 -7.11 26.77
C ASP A 176 -25.87 -6.97 25.82
N LEU A 177 -27.02 -7.47 26.24
CA LEU A 177 -28.24 -7.46 25.47
C LEU A 177 -29.21 -6.40 26.00
N TRP A 178 -29.72 -5.57 25.12
CA TRP A 178 -30.90 -4.75 25.34
C TRP A 178 -32.08 -5.40 24.68
N CYS A 179 -33.18 -5.64 25.42
CA CYS A 179 -34.38 -6.26 24.90
C CYS A 179 -35.63 -5.46 25.33
N TRP A 180 -36.59 -5.31 24.41
CA TRP A 180 -37.81 -4.57 24.65
C TRP A 180 -39.03 -5.25 24.00
N PRO A 181 -40.22 -5.13 24.62
CA PRO A 181 -41.49 -5.55 24.02
C PRO A 181 -41.94 -4.54 22.95
N TYR A 182 -42.65 -5.03 21.97
CA TYR A 182 -43.27 -4.15 20.97
C TYR A 182 -44.50 -3.43 21.49
N ARG A 183 -45.20 -4.01 22.45
CA ARG A 183 -46.39 -3.47 23.05
C ARG A 183 -46.33 -3.60 24.57
N PRO A 184 -46.91 -2.68 25.35
CA PRO A 184 -47.51 -1.39 24.90
C PRO A 184 -46.49 -0.28 24.70
N ASN A 185 -45.25 -0.49 25.01
CA ASN A 185 -44.19 0.54 25.09
C ASN A 185 -42.98 0.18 24.23
N GLU A 186 -43.14 0.28 22.93
CA GLU A 186 -42.02 0.12 22.00
C GLU A 186 -40.81 1.03 22.39
N GLY A 187 -39.60 0.45 22.38
CA GLY A 187 -38.35 1.12 22.67
C GLY A 187 -38.06 1.34 24.16
N GLN A 188 -38.94 0.91 25.09
CA GLN A 188 -38.64 0.83 26.50
C GLN A 188 -38.25 -0.60 26.84
N GLY A 189 -36.95 -0.83 27.00
CA GLY A 189 -36.40 -2.15 27.21
C GLY A 189 -35.69 -2.30 28.56
N ALA A 190 -35.22 -3.48 28.80
CA ALA A 190 -34.37 -3.82 29.92
C ALA A 190 -33.04 -4.40 29.44
N ARG A 191 -32.03 -4.27 30.29
CA ARG A 191 -30.71 -4.88 30.02
C ARG A 191 -30.71 -6.32 30.52
N PHE A 192 -30.11 -7.16 29.74
CA PHE A 192 -29.83 -8.54 30.10
C PHE A 192 -28.35 -8.84 29.87
N ASP A 193 -27.76 -9.58 30.81
CA ASP A 193 -26.36 -10.02 30.73
C ASP A 193 -26.27 -11.50 30.34
N TRP A 194 -25.11 -11.85 29.85
CA TRP A 194 -24.81 -13.25 29.54
C TRP A 194 -24.82 -14.11 30.80
N LYS A 195 -25.30 -15.34 30.71
CA LYS A 195 -25.23 -16.32 31.79
C LYS A 195 -23.80 -16.41 32.36
N GLY A 196 -23.66 -16.51 33.67
CA GLY A 196 -22.39 -16.54 34.43
C GLY A 196 -21.98 -15.17 34.92
N ARG A 197 -22.48 -14.08 34.36
CA ARG A 197 -22.17 -12.72 34.83
C ARG A 197 -23.15 -12.24 35.92
N THR A 198 -22.66 -11.37 36.79
CA THR A 198 -23.46 -10.76 37.87
C THR A 198 -23.68 -9.30 37.53
N GLN A 199 -24.91 -8.92 37.30
CA GLN A 199 -25.34 -7.56 37.05
C GLN A 199 -25.21 -6.70 38.28
N SER A 200 -24.79 -5.44 38.14
CA SER A 200 -24.74 -4.47 39.23
C SER A 200 -26.16 -4.05 39.69
N GLU A 201 -26.30 -3.55 40.94
CA GLU A 201 -27.60 -3.08 41.46
C GLU A 201 -28.23 -1.95 40.65
N ASP A 202 -27.44 -1.13 39.98
CA ASP A 202 -27.92 -0.06 39.12
C ASP A 202 -28.21 -0.51 37.66
N HIS A 203 -27.99 -1.79 37.39
CA HIS A 203 -28.16 -2.42 36.07
C HIS A 203 -27.35 -1.78 34.91
N LEU A 204 -26.27 -1.05 35.20
CA LEU A 204 -25.43 -0.39 34.23
C LEU A 204 -24.16 -1.16 33.90
N SER A 205 -23.76 -2.09 34.76
CA SER A 205 -22.56 -2.91 34.55
C SER A 205 -22.79 -4.35 35.00
N ALA A 206 -21.94 -5.23 34.60
CA ALA A 206 -21.86 -6.60 35.10
C ALA A 206 -20.40 -7.00 35.37
N THR A 207 -20.21 -7.94 36.30
CA THR A 207 -18.91 -8.51 36.64
C THR A 207 -18.92 -10.02 36.50
N GLY A 208 -17.73 -10.63 36.37
CA GLY A 208 -17.56 -12.06 36.17
C GLY A 208 -17.54 -12.42 34.69
N ASP A 209 -17.22 -13.66 34.41
CA ASP A 209 -17.06 -14.17 33.06
C ASP A 209 -18.38 -14.72 32.52
N ALA A 210 -18.62 -14.53 31.24
CA ALA A 210 -19.73 -15.18 30.54
C ALA A 210 -19.49 -16.69 30.47
N LEU A 211 -20.55 -17.47 30.68
CA LEU A 211 -20.57 -18.88 30.32
C LEU A 211 -20.78 -18.96 28.80
N ILE A 212 -19.81 -19.50 28.11
CA ILE A 212 -19.83 -19.61 26.65
C ILE A 212 -19.76 -21.06 26.23
N ASP A 213 -20.29 -21.38 25.09
CA ASP A 213 -20.15 -22.68 24.44
C ASP A 213 -19.78 -22.53 22.95
N ASP A 214 -19.33 -23.62 22.35
CA ASP A 214 -18.84 -23.62 20.97
C ASP A 214 -19.96 -23.57 19.92
N PHE A 215 -21.24 -23.69 20.30
CA PHE A 215 -22.37 -23.73 19.39
C PHE A 215 -23.15 -22.42 19.31
N GLY A 216 -23.24 -21.70 20.41
CA GLY A 216 -24.06 -20.50 20.51
C GLY A 216 -23.33 -19.31 21.14
N GLY A 217 -22.08 -19.51 21.57
CA GLY A 217 -21.32 -18.49 22.29
C GLY A 217 -21.92 -18.17 23.65
N ALA A 218 -22.06 -16.88 23.97
CA ALA A 218 -22.71 -16.43 25.20
C ALA A 218 -24.23 -16.44 25.06
N VAL A 219 -24.93 -16.73 26.15
CA VAL A 219 -26.40 -16.83 26.15
C VAL A 219 -27.02 -15.89 27.17
N ALA A 220 -27.96 -15.06 26.74
CA ALA A 220 -28.84 -14.31 27.62
C ALA A 220 -30.18 -15.04 27.74
N ASP A 221 -30.69 -15.12 28.97
CA ASP A 221 -31.92 -15.85 29.32
C ASP A 221 -32.96 -14.85 29.82
N ILE A 222 -34.08 -14.73 29.10
CA ILE A 222 -35.13 -13.77 29.37
C ILE A 222 -36.42 -14.51 29.69
N ASP A 223 -36.82 -14.51 30.93
CA ASP A 223 -38.16 -14.99 31.33
C ASP A 223 -39.22 -13.97 30.93
N LEU A 224 -40.00 -14.28 29.91
CA LEU A 224 -41.02 -13.40 29.32
C LEU A 224 -42.20 -13.18 30.25
N THR A 225 -42.34 -13.96 31.32
CA THR A 225 -43.42 -13.83 32.31
C THR A 225 -43.09 -12.85 33.43
N LYS A 226 -41.85 -12.41 33.54
CA LYS A 226 -41.42 -11.47 34.61
C LYS A 226 -41.49 -10.02 34.15
N GLU A 227 -41.54 -9.14 35.14
CA GLU A 227 -41.32 -7.71 34.95
C GLU A 227 -39.91 -7.32 35.34
N TYR A 228 -39.30 -6.55 34.49
CA TYR A 228 -37.91 -6.09 34.67
C TYR A 228 -37.91 -4.60 34.99
N ASP A 229 -36.95 -4.16 35.79
CA ASP A 229 -36.75 -2.75 36.00
C ASP A 229 -36.30 -2.10 34.74
N GLY A 230 -37.15 -1.23 34.25
CA GLY A 230 -36.97 -0.57 32.96
C GLY A 230 -35.88 0.44 32.96
N GLY A 231 -35.38 0.46 31.92
CA GLY A 231 -34.49 1.08 31.17
C GLY A 231 -34.08 2.51 31.36
N THR A 232 -32.98 2.75 30.81
CA THR A 232 -32.48 4.05 30.43
C THR A 232 -33.15 4.48 29.14
N THR A 233 -33.36 5.77 28.96
CA THR A 233 -33.61 6.30 27.62
C THR A 233 -32.40 6.04 26.76
N ASN A 234 -32.54 6.13 25.43
CA ASN A 234 -31.44 6.14 24.47
C ASN A 234 -30.35 7.20 24.74
N GLN A 235 -30.46 7.98 25.81
CA GLN A 235 -29.47 8.94 26.30
C GLN A 235 -28.86 8.52 27.67
N GLY A 236 -28.94 7.22 28.03
CA GLY A 236 -28.36 6.71 29.27
C GLY A 236 -29.07 7.18 30.56
N LYS A 237 -30.19 7.90 30.48
CA LYS A 237 -30.92 8.37 31.66
C LYS A 237 -31.93 7.32 32.11
N ARG A 238 -31.73 6.77 33.31
CA ARG A 238 -32.66 5.85 33.95
C ARG A 238 -34.02 6.50 34.11
N ILE A 239 -35.07 5.88 33.59
CA ILE A 239 -36.44 6.28 33.83
C ILE A 239 -36.87 5.52 35.09
N GLY A 240 -36.66 6.11 36.27
CA GLY A 240 -37.06 5.49 37.55
C GLY A 240 -38.52 5.09 37.55
N GLY A 241 -38.82 3.88 37.98
CA GLY A 241 -40.17 3.38 38.20
C GLY A 241 -40.89 2.80 36.97
N THR A 242 -40.28 2.71 35.83
CA THR A 242 -40.90 2.05 34.67
C THR A 242 -40.56 0.54 34.69
N LYS A 243 -41.56 -0.30 34.70
CA LYS A 243 -41.43 -1.73 34.56
C LYS A 243 -41.58 -2.11 33.10
N VAL A 244 -40.71 -3.00 32.63
CA VAL A 244 -40.76 -3.63 31.31
C VAL A 244 -41.43 -4.98 31.43
N SER A 245 -42.53 -5.17 30.71
CA SER A 245 -43.31 -6.41 30.68
C SER A 245 -43.47 -6.88 29.25
N PHE A 246 -43.29 -8.16 29.03
CA PHE A 246 -43.45 -8.77 27.74
C PHE A 246 -44.88 -9.32 27.50
N TYR A 247 -45.87 -8.87 28.28
CA TYR A 247 -47.26 -9.13 28.04
C TYR A 247 -47.90 -8.08 27.11
N ALA A 248 -48.65 -8.57 26.13
CA ALA A 248 -49.34 -7.70 25.18
C ALA A 248 -50.57 -6.98 25.83
N ASP A 249 -51.06 -7.52 26.93
CA ASP A 249 -52.23 -6.97 27.64
C ASP A 249 -51.90 -6.62 29.07
N LYS A 250 -52.70 -5.72 29.65
CA LYS A 250 -52.50 -5.24 31.02
C LYS A 250 -52.84 -6.27 32.10
N ASP A 251 -53.65 -7.26 31.74
CA ASP A 251 -54.07 -8.31 32.69
C ASP A 251 -53.07 -9.47 32.70
N LYS A 252 -52.01 -9.36 31.91
CA LYS A 252 -50.91 -10.32 31.85
C LYS A 252 -51.36 -11.72 31.52
N THR A 253 -52.25 -11.84 30.53
CA THR A 253 -52.81 -13.10 30.07
C THR A 253 -52.20 -13.61 28.79
N THR A 254 -51.65 -12.69 27.96
CA THR A 254 -51.11 -13.02 26.66
C THR A 254 -49.73 -12.42 26.50
N LEU A 255 -48.71 -13.28 26.24
CA LEU A 255 -47.35 -12.79 25.95
C LEU A 255 -47.30 -12.07 24.59
N ASP A 256 -46.54 -11.00 24.52
CA ASP A 256 -46.21 -10.36 23.25
C ASP A 256 -45.24 -11.24 22.47
N THR A 257 -45.64 -11.60 21.25
CA THR A 257 -44.78 -12.41 20.37
C THR A 257 -43.82 -11.55 19.54
N GLN A 258 -43.88 -10.23 19.71
CA GLN A 258 -42.99 -9.30 19.02
C GLN A 258 -42.00 -8.69 20.00
N VAL A 259 -40.71 -8.91 19.80
CA VAL A 259 -39.64 -8.38 20.65
C VAL A 259 -38.59 -7.69 19.81
N GLY A 260 -38.01 -6.63 20.35
CA GLY A 260 -36.81 -6.02 19.79
C GLY A 260 -35.60 -6.37 20.65
N ILE A 261 -34.48 -6.62 20.00
CA ILE A 261 -33.20 -6.87 20.67
C ILE A 261 -32.09 -6.03 20.04
N GLN A 262 -31.08 -5.72 20.83
CA GLN A 262 -29.87 -5.05 20.37
C GLN A 262 -28.69 -5.52 21.20
N ILE A 263 -27.61 -5.90 20.54
CA ILE A 263 -26.33 -6.19 21.22
C ILE A 263 -25.60 -4.86 21.44
N VAL A 264 -25.31 -4.52 22.67
CA VAL A 264 -24.84 -3.18 23.06
C VAL A 264 -23.47 -3.27 23.75
N TYR A 265 -22.59 -2.31 23.42
CA TYR A 265 -21.31 -2.15 24.10
C TYR A 265 -21.51 -1.46 25.45
N SER A 266 -21.31 -2.19 26.52
CA SER A 266 -21.69 -1.80 27.89
C SER A 266 -21.03 -0.51 28.40
N SER A 267 -19.78 -0.26 28.01
CA SER A 267 -19.01 0.91 28.47
C SER A 267 -19.65 2.23 28.02
N ASP A 268 -20.39 2.23 26.92
CA ASP A 268 -21.01 3.44 26.38
C ASP A 268 -22.21 3.91 27.22
N ARG A 269 -22.82 3.03 28.03
CA ARG A 269 -23.93 3.38 28.93
C ARG A 269 -23.55 4.29 30.07
N THR A 270 -22.28 4.28 30.46
CA THR A 270 -21.75 5.13 31.53
C THR A 270 -21.31 6.50 31.04
N SER A 271 -21.19 6.66 29.71
CA SER A 271 -20.79 7.92 29.06
C SER A 271 -21.90 8.97 29.20
N LYS A 272 -21.62 10.07 29.85
CA LYS A 272 -22.53 11.20 30.02
C LYS A 272 -22.69 12.06 28.75
N SER A 273 -22.09 11.67 27.62
CA SER A 273 -21.92 12.54 26.44
C SER A 273 -23.01 12.44 25.37
N GLY A 274 -24.13 11.75 25.61
CA GLY A 274 -25.31 11.80 24.74
C GLY A 274 -25.13 11.25 23.32
N THR A 275 -24.06 10.55 23.06
CA THR A 275 -23.80 9.83 21.81
C THR A 275 -24.51 8.49 21.79
N PHE A 276 -24.92 8.03 20.62
CA PHE A 276 -25.56 6.74 20.41
C PHE A 276 -24.72 5.60 21.01
N TRP A 277 -25.41 4.61 21.58
CA TRP A 277 -24.72 3.40 22.07
C TRP A 277 -24.05 2.69 20.91
N LYS A 278 -22.80 2.35 21.09
CA LYS A 278 -22.12 1.43 20.19
C LYS A 278 -22.83 0.08 20.27
N ASN A 279 -23.19 -0.49 19.14
CA ASN A 279 -23.90 -1.74 19.04
C ASN A 279 -23.31 -2.59 17.91
N ASP A 280 -23.62 -3.89 17.98
CA ASP A 280 -23.32 -4.80 16.90
C ASP A 280 -24.61 -5.03 16.07
N GLY A 281 -24.59 -4.62 14.81
CA GLY A 281 -25.63 -4.88 13.83
C GLY A 281 -26.96 -4.11 13.96
N GLY A 282 -27.06 -3.15 14.88
CA GLY A 282 -28.28 -2.32 15.04
C GLY A 282 -29.44 -3.02 15.74
N ASN A 283 -30.65 -2.51 15.56
CA ASN A 283 -31.86 -3.08 16.14
C ASN A 283 -32.35 -4.29 15.36
N VAL A 284 -32.62 -5.39 16.05
CA VAL A 284 -33.20 -6.60 15.46
C VAL A 284 -34.63 -6.77 15.96
N TYR A 285 -35.56 -6.86 15.05
CA TYR A 285 -36.98 -7.05 15.36
C TYR A 285 -37.36 -8.49 15.07
N LEU A 286 -37.81 -9.20 16.09
CA LEU A 286 -38.16 -10.62 16.06
C LEU A 286 -39.64 -10.83 16.26
N SER A 287 -40.19 -11.71 15.49
CA SER A 287 -41.43 -12.41 15.85
C SER A 287 -41.10 -13.78 16.42
N LEU A 288 -41.50 -14.06 17.65
CA LEU A 288 -41.24 -15.36 18.28
C LEU A 288 -41.93 -16.52 17.54
N ASN A 289 -42.84 -16.20 16.64
CA ASN A 289 -43.56 -17.15 15.78
C ASN A 289 -42.95 -17.26 14.37
N ASP A 290 -41.82 -16.62 14.10
CA ASP A 290 -41.12 -16.67 12.81
C ASP A 290 -40.09 -17.83 12.81
N PRO A 291 -40.39 -18.98 12.20
CA PRO A 291 -39.54 -20.15 12.23
C PRO A 291 -38.27 -19.99 11.38
N GLU A 292 -38.17 -18.92 10.56
CA GLU A 292 -36.95 -18.63 9.80
C GLU A 292 -35.88 -17.89 10.63
N LYS A 293 -36.28 -17.35 11.78
CA LYS A 293 -35.39 -16.56 12.65
C LYS A 293 -35.31 -17.06 14.08
N VAL A 294 -36.39 -17.72 14.58
CA VAL A 294 -36.51 -18.16 15.97
C VAL A 294 -36.90 -19.61 16.04
N ALA A 295 -36.11 -20.41 16.72
CA ALA A 295 -36.49 -21.78 17.05
C ALA A 295 -37.47 -21.82 18.23
N SER A 296 -38.51 -22.64 18.13
CA SER A 296 -39.47 -22.92 19.20
C SER A 296 -39.32 -24.38 19.66
N TYR A 297 -38.88 -24.57 20.90
CA TYR A 297 -38.70 -25.90 21.46
C TYR A 297 -39.78 -26.22 22.51
N THR A 298 -40.35 -27.43 22.45
CA THR A 298 -41.25 -27.90 23.50
C THR A 298 -40.41 -28.30 24.74
N THR A 299 -40.69 -27.68 25.86
CA THR A 299 -40.03 -27.92 27.12
C THR A 299 -40.58 -29.17 27.85
N SER A 300 -39.92 -29.64 28.90
CA SER A 300 -40.29 -30.85 29.65
C SER A 300 -41.65 -30.71 30.37
N ASP A 301 -42.09 -29.49 30.66
CA ASP A 301 -43.43 -29.20 31.25
C ASP A 301 -44.53 -28.99 30.19
N GLY A 302 -44.21 -29.14 28.89
CA GLY A 302 -45.12 -29.02 27.77
C GLY A 302 -45.35 -27.60 27.27
N GLY A 303 -44.65 -26.62 27.77
CA GLY A 303 -44.65 -25.24 27.27
C GLY A 303 -43.70 -25.04 26.09
N ILE A 304 -43.44 -23.80 25.73
CA ILE A 304 -42.58 -23.44 24.61
C ILE A 304 -41.45 -22.53 25.12
N ALA A 305 -40.22 -22.84 24.74
CA ALA A 305 -39.06 -21.97 24.85
C ALA A 305 -38.65 -21.48 23.45
N TYR A 306 -38.09 -20.27 23.40
CA TYR A 306 -37.68 -19.60 22.15
C TYR A 306 -36.16 -19.43 22.15
N HIS A 307 -35.52 -19.75 21.01
CA HIS A 307 -34.07 -19.61 20.82
C HIS A 307 -33.77 -18.84 19.54
N VAL A 308 -32.87 -17.88 19.62
CA VAL A 308 -32.37 -17.13 18.48
C VAL A 308 -30.85 -17.12 18.51
N PHE A 309 -30.21 -17.38 17.39
CA PHE A 309 -28.76 -17.43 17.25
C PHE A 309 -28.27 -16.24 16.42
N LEU A 310 -27.34 -15.50 17.01
CA LEU A 310 -26.77 -14.28 16.44
C LEU A 310 -25.26 -14.47 16.29
N LEU A 311 -24.75 -14.07 15.16
CA LEU A 311 -23.31 -14.06 14.89
C LEU A 311 -22.81 -12.61 14.93
N GLN A 312 -21.65 -12.38 15.51
CA GLN A 312 -20.95 -11.10 15.45
C GLN A 312 -20.93 -10.56 14.02
N GLU A 313 -21.09 -9.25 13.83
CA GLU A 313 -21.17 -8.54 12.54
C GLU A 313 -22.36 -8.93 11.64
N SER A 314 -23.09 -9.97 12.02
CA SER A 314 -24.29 -10.45 11.31
C SER A 314 -25.53 -10.53 12.20
N VAL A 315 -25.56 -9.78 13.31
CA VAL A 315 -26.68 -9.77 14.27
C VAL A 315 -28.01 -9.43 13.60
N GLY A 316 -28.00 -8.59 12.56
CA GLY A 316 -29.18 -8.28 11.73
C GLY A 316 -29.75 -9.46 10.93
N LYS A 317 -29.09 -10.62 10.91
CA LYS A 317 -29.52 -11.86 10.25
C LYS A 317 -29.69 -12.99 11.27
N PRO A 318 -30.69 -12.91 12.19
CA PRO A 318 -30.91 -13.91 13.21
C PRO A 318 -31.28 -15.25 12.59
N GLN A 319 -30.86 -16.34 13.23
CA GLN A 319 -31.06 -17.71 12.75
C GLN A 319 -31.77 -18.57 13.79
N PRO A 320 -32.61 -19.54 13.38
CA PRO A 320 -33.36 -20.43 14.27
C PRO A 320 -32.53 -21.67 14.70
N ALA A 321 -31.26 -21.76 14.35
CA ALA A 321 -30.44 -22.94 14.61
C ALA A 321 -29.02 -22.50 15.01
N PRO A 322 -28.29 -23.35 15.75
CA PRO A 322 -26.86 -23.16 16.01
C PRO A 322 -26.08 -22.99 14.69
N ILE A 323 -25.10 -22.12 14.73
CA ILE A 323 -24.29 -21.82 13.55
C ILE A 323 -23.41 -23.03 13.26
N SER A 324 -23.65 -23.66 12.10
CA SER A 324 -22.98 -24.92 11.71
C SER A 324 -21.55 -24.69 11.21
N GLU A 325 -21.29 -23.52 10.69
CA GLU A 325 -19.99 -23.12 10.13
C GLU A 325 -19.74 -21.68 10.52
N ILE A 326 -18.78 -21.49 11.41
CA ILE A 326 -18.34 -20.17 11.84
C ILE A 326 -17.05 -19.91 11.09
N VAL A 327 -17.18 -19.10 10.06
CA VAL A 327 -16.02 -18.53 9.36
C VAL A 327 -15.80 -17.16 9.99
N ASP A 328 -14.72 -17.03 10.77
CA ASP A 328 -14.25 -15.71 11.18
C ASP A 328 -13.75 -14.99 9.91
N PRO A 329 -14.44 -13.97 9.43
CA PRO A 329 -14.01 -13.27 8.23
C PRO A 329 -12.68 -12.52 8.43
N TYR A 330 -12.18 -12.46 9.66
CA TYR A 330 -10.94 -11.79 10.05
C TYR A 330 -9.78 -12.77 10.27
N GLU A 331 -10.06 -14.10 10.37
CA GLU A 331 -9.05 -15.10 10.71
C GLU A 331 -7.95 -15.23 9.63
N ASP A 332 -8.28 -14.92 8.38
CA ASP A 332 -7.32 -14.92 7.27
C ASP A 332 -6.54 -13.61 7.15
N ASP A 333 -6.88 -12.58 7.94
CA ASP A 333 -6.35 -11.23 7.79
C ASP A 333 -5.27 -10.87 8.84
N ASP A 334 -4.96 -11.78 9.78
CA ASP A 334 -3.93 -11.50 10.79
C ASP A 334 -2.48 -11.61 10.26
N GLY A 335 -2.30 -11.42 8.94
CA GLY A 335 -0.99 -11.43 8.29
C GLY A 335 -0.24 -12.77 8.39
N LYS A 336 -0.89 -13.81 8.92
CA LYS A 336 -0.34 -15.16 9.01
C LYS A 336 -0.55 -15.99 7.75
N ASN A 337 -0.76 -15.36 6.61
CA ASN A 337 -0.58 -16.09 5.38
C ASN A 337 0.92 -16.32 5.16
N THR A 338 1.46 -17.24 5.97
CA THR A 338 2.85 -17.69 5.87
C THR A 338 3.15 -18.29 4.50
N THR A 339 2.09 -18.70 3.78
CA THR A 339 2.20 -19.22 2.42
C THR A 339 2.58 -18.13 1.42
N ASP A 340 1.99 -16.94 1.52
CA ASP A 340 2.35 -15.85 0.61
C ASP A 340 3.76 -15.32 0.89
N LYS A 341 4.21 -15.34 2.15
CA LYS A 341 5.58 -14.97 2.51
C LYS A 341 6.62 -15.92 1.91
N GLU A 342 6.38 -17.24 1.98
CA GLU A 342 7.29 -18.23 1.42
C GLU A 342 7.25 -18.22 -0.11
N GLU A 343 6.09 -18.08 -0.70
CA GLU A 343 5.92 -17.97 -2.14
C GLU A 343 6.59 -16.70 -2.69
N TYR A 344 6.46 -15.59 -1.98
CA TYR A 344 7.12 -14.35 -2.31
C TYR A 344 8.65 -14.42 -2.15
N GLN A 345 9.15 -15.14 -1.12
CA GLN A 345 10.58 -15.36 -0.92
C GLN A 345 11.15 -16.40 -1.87
N ASN A 346 10.33 -17.33 -2.36
CA ASN A 346 10.69 -18.43 -3.26
C ASN A 346 10.19 -18.25 -4.69
N ALA A 347 9.51 -17.12 -5.00
CA ALA A 347 9.21 -16.82 -6.39
C ALA A 347 10.51 -16.95 -7.19
N ASP A 348 10.44 -17.55 -8.37
CA ASP A 348 11.56 -17.66 -9.33
C ASP A 348 12.10 -16.29 -9.78
N PHE A 349 11.83 -15.27 -8.99
CA PHE A 349 12.38 -13.94 -9.11
C PHE A 349 13.84 -13.97 -8.64
N ASN A 350 14.59 -14.75 -9.37
CA ASN A 350 16.02 -14.86 -9.15
C ASN A 350 16.72 -13.61 -9.65
N ASP A 351 17.71 -13.15 -8.90
CA ASP A 351 18.70 -12.13 -9.19
C ASP A 351 19.33 -12.12 -10.59
N LYS A 352 18.89 -12.97 -11.49
CA LYS A 352 19.57 -13.26 -12.74
C LYS A 352 19.01 -12.52 -13.95
N GLU A 353 17.76 -12.08 -13.90
CA GLU A 353 17.21 -11.28 -14.99
C GLU A 353 17.30 -9.81 -14.61
N LYS A 354 18.34 -9.16 -15.09
CA LYS A 354 18.56 -7.75 -14.88
C LYS A 354 17.48 -6.95 -15.61
N MET A 355 16.80 -6.10 -14.87
CA MET A 355 15.91 -5.12 -15.43
C MET A 355 16.72 -3.95 -15.97
N GLU A 356 17.09 -4.02 -17.23
CA GLU A 356 17.86 -2.94 -17.85
C GLU A 356 17.00 -1.70 -18.07
N THR A 357 17.57 -0.54 -17.80
CA THR A 357 17.00 0.73 -18.24
C THR A 357 17.13 0.84 -19.74
N SER A 358 16.05 1.21 -20.43
CA SER A 358 16.08 1.27 -21.90
C SER A 358 17.07 2.32 -22.43
N SER A 359 17.53 2.08 -23.65
CA SER A 359 18.46 2.98 -24.34
C SER A 359 17.90 4.40 -24.52
N ALA A 360 16.58 4.54 -24.72
CA ALA A 360 15.93 5.82 -24.88
C ALA A 360 16.12 6.69 -23.61
N TRP A 361 15.86 6.12 -22.44
CA TRP A 361 16.04 6.82 -21.17
C TRP A 361 17.49 7.12 -20.83
N LYS A 362 18.42 6.23 -21.19
CA LYS A 362 19.86 6.43 -20.98
C LYS A 362 20.47 7.53 -21.86
N ASN A 363 19.94 7.74 -23.07
CA ASN A 363 20.60 8.57 -24.08
C ASN A 363 19.77 9.76 -24.58
N GLU A 364 18.47 9.78 -24.36
CA GLU A 364 17.58 10.79 -24.95
C GLU A 364 16.80 11.60 -23.92
N VAL A 365 16.47 11.00 -22.76
CA VAL A 365 15.70 11.65 -21.71
C VAL A 365 16.60 12.14 -20.58
N GLY A 366 17.28 13.24 -20.81
CA GLY A 366 18.10 13.87 -19.78
C GLY A 366 17.30 14.72 -18.81
N VAL A 367 16.19 15.31 -19.28
CA VAL A 367 15.35 16.23 -18.47
C VAL A 367 13.88 15.98 -18.72
N GLY A 368 13.15 15.68 -17.63
CA GLY A 368 11.72 15.64 -17.56
C GLY A 368 11.12 16.89 -16.88
N TYR A 369 9.80 16.99 -16.90
CA TYR A 369 9.05 18.11 -16.35
C TYR A 369 7.87 17.59 -15.53
N GLN A 370 7.80 18.02 -14.28
CA GLN A 370 6.71 17.66 -13.37
C GLN A 370 5.57 18.65 -13.49
N ILE A 371 4.36 18.15 -13.68
CA ILE A 371 3.12 18.90 -13.80
C ILE A 371 2.19 18.59 -12.64
N MET A 372 1.84 19.59 -11.83
CA MET A 372 0.66 19.55 -10.98
C MET A 372 -0.54 19.84 -11.86
N VAL A 373 -1.31 18.81 -12.22
CA VAL A 373 -2.34 18.93 -13.29
C VAL A 373 -3.36 20.02 -12.99
N SER A 374 -3.88 20.05 -11.75
CA SER A 374 -4.86 21.04 -11.32
C SER A 374 -4.37 22.49 -11.33
N SER A 375 -3.06 22.73 -11.39
CA SER A 375 -2.45 24.08 -11.32
C SER A 375 -1.72 24.49 -12.59
N PHE A 376 -1.64 23.62 -13.59
CA PHE A 376 -0.80 23.89 -14.76
C PHE A 376 -1.53 24.69 -15.85
N ALA A 377 -2.61 24.19 -16.42
CA ALA A 377 -3.35 24.87 -17.48
C ALA A 377 -4.83 24.52 -17.43
N ASP A 378 -5.66 25.56 -17.37
CA ASP A 378 -7.12 25.50 -17.37
C ASP A 378 -7.61 25.93 -18.75
N SER A 379 -8.14 25.01 -19.54
CA SER A 379 -8.53 25.26 -20.92
C SER A 379 -9.96 25.72 -21.07
N ASP A 380 -10.83 25.51 -20.08
CA ASP A 380 -12.26 25.86 -20.15
C ASP A 380 -12.69 26.96 -19.19
N GLY A 381 -11.79 27.41 -18.31
CA GLY A 381 -12.01 28.58 -17.45
C GLY A 381 -12.79 28.27 -16.18
N ASP A 382 -12.86 26.99 -15.75
CA ASP A 382 -13.59 26.60 -14.55
C ASP A 382 -12.80 26.78 -13.24
N GLY A 383 -11.52 27.13 -13.35
CA GLY A 383 -10.64 27.36 -12.22
C GLY A 383 -9.78 26.13 -11.84
N PHE A 384 -9.85 25.07 -12.61
CA PHE A 384 -9.02 23.88 -12.47
C PHE A 384 -8.17 23.64 -13.72
N GLY A 385 -6.93 23.19 -13.52
CA GLY A 385 -6.12 22.72 -14.63
C GLY A 385 -6.60 21.36 -15.12
N ASP A 386 -6.59 21.17 -16.43
CA ASP A 386 -7.11 19.99 -17.10
C ASP A 386 -6.14 19.39 -18.10
N ILE A 387 -6.38 18.15 -18.50
CA ILE A 387 -5.52 17.37 -19.41
C ILE A 387 -5.48 18.00 -20.81
N TYR A 388 -6.62 18.53 -21.29
CA TYR A 388 -6.65 19.19 -22.59
C TYR A 388 -5.84 20.50 -22.56
N GLY A 389 -5.84 21.22 -21.43
CA GLY A 389 -4.96 22.37 -21.21
C GLY A 389 -3.49 21.99 -21.28
N ILE A 390 -3.08 20.84 -20.74
CA ILE A 390 -1.71 20.34 -20.89
C ILE A 390 -1.41 20.07 -22.37
N THR A 391 -2.32 19.42 -23.08
CA THR A 391 -2.18 19.13 -24.52
C THR A 391 -1.96 20.42 -25.33
N GLN A 392 -2.69 21.47 -25.02
CA GLN A 392 -2.51 22.79 -25.64
C GLN A 392 -1.15 23.46 -25.34
N LYS A 393 -0.46 23.04 -24.27
CA LYS A 393 0.86 23.58 -23.86
C LYS A 393 2.05 22.71 -24.26
N LEU A 394 1.83 21.61 -25.00
CA LEU A 394 2.92 20.73 -25.43
C LEU A 394 3.96 21.43 -26.30
N ASP A 395 3.56 22.41 -27.10
CA ASP A 395 4.53 23.18 -27.95
C ASP A 395 5.46 24.04 -27.08
N TYR A 396 4.95 24.62 -25.96
CA TYR A 396 5.77 25.31 -24.98
C TYR A 396 6.79 24.38 -24.33
N LEU A 397 6.36 23.18 -23.92
CA LEU A 397 7.21 22.15 -23.31
C LEU A 397 8.26 21.62 -24.30
N THR A 398 7.87 21.46 -25.56
CA THR A 398 8.78 21.11 -26.69
C THR A 398 9.82 22.23 -26.90
N ASP A 399 9.41 23.50 -26.90
CA ASP A 399 10.32 24.64 -27.03
C ASP A 399 11.30 24.73 -25.85
N LEU A 400 10.81 24.49 -24.61
CA LEU A 400 11.65 24.40 -23.41
C LEU A 400 12.70 23.29 -23.53
N GLY A 401 12.37 22.22 -24.29
CA GLY A 401 13.28 21.13 -24.63
C GLY A 401 13.16 19.92 -23.73
N VAL A 402 12.13 19.80 -22.89
CA VAL A 402 11.93 18.62 -22.03
C VAL A 402 11.58 17.39 -22.86
N LYS A 403 11.93 16.22 -22.34
CA LYS A 403 11.81 14.93 -23.05
C LYS A 403 10.87 13.95 -22.33
N ALA A 404 10.44 14.28 -21.14
CA ALA A 404 9.46 13.49 -20.41
C ALA A 404 8.55 14.40 -19.60
N LEU A 405 7.31 13.96 -19.40
CA LEU A 405 6.33 14.58 -18.51
C LEU A 405 6.05 13.62 -17.36
N TRP A 406 5.98 14.16 -16.15
CA TRP A 406 5.45 13.47 -14.97
C TRP A 406 4.21 14.24 -14.50
N LEU A 407 3.05 13.58 -14.58
CA LEU A 407 1.78 14.11 -14.11
C LEU A 407 1.51 13.65 -12.70
N THR A 408 1.11 14.56 -11.80
CA THR A 408 0.51 14.19 -10.52
C THR A 408 -0.73 13.33 -10.73
N PRO A 409 -1.24 12.58 -9.72
CA PRO A 409 -2.32 11.62 -9.92
C PRO A 409 -3.53 12.21 -10.64
N ILE A 410 -4.01 11.52 -11.65
CA ILE A 410 -5.18 11.90 -12.48
C ILE A 410 -6.37 10.96 -12.29
N GLN A 411 -6.20 9.90 -11.53
CA GLN A 411 -7.25 8.96 -11.19
C GLN A 411 -8.27 9.60 -10.25
N PHE A 412 -9.41 8.94 -10.07
CA PHE A 412 -10.41 9.40 -9.09
C PHE A 412 -9.81 9.51 -7.70
N SER A 413 -10.06 10.64 -7.06
CA SER A 413 -9.56 10.93 -5.73
C SER A 413 -10.50 11.89 -5.01
N ASP A 414 -10.63 11.70 -3.70
CA ASP A 414 -11.50 12.51 -2.85
C ASP A 414 -10.83 13.83 -2.41
N SER A 415 -9.53 13.97 -2.61
CA SER A 415 -8.76 15.14 -2.20
C SER A 415 -8.30 16.02 -3.37
N TYR A 416 -7.87 17.22 -3.03
CA TYR A 416 -7.29 18.15 -4.01
C TYR A 416 -5.90 17.71 -4.50
N HIS A 417 -5.16 16.97 -3.69
CA HIS A 417 -3.81 16.52 -4.03
C HIS A 417 -3.79 15.26 -4.89
N GLY A 418 -4.85 14.46 -4.88
CA GLY A 418 -4.99 13.32 -5.76
C GLY A 418 -4.37 12.02 -5.24
N TYR A 419 -3.75 12.00 -4.05
CA TYR A 419 -3.04 10.81 -3.57
C TYR A 419 -3.91 9.78 -2.84
N ASP A 420 -5.15 10.09 -2.49
CA ASP A 420 -6.14 9.16 -1.94
C ASP A 420 -7.04 8.61 -3.05
N ILE A 421 -6.55 7.62 -3.77
CA ILE A 421 -7.19 7.09 -4.97
C ILE A 421 -8.47 6.32 -4.61
N SER A 422 -9.60 6.71 -5.19
CA SER A 422 -10.89 6.02 -5.05
C SER A 422 -11.22 5.08 -6.21
N ASP A 423 -10.67 5.31 -7.40
CA ASP A 423 -10.71 4.37 -8.53
C ASP A 423 -9.45 4.50 -9.40
N TYR A 424 -8.66 3.44 -9.47
CA TYR A 424 -7.41 3.39 -10.24
C TYR A 424 -7.61 3.26 -11.76
N THR A 425 -8.80 2.90 -12.21
CA THR A 425 -9.02 2.43 -13.59
C THR A 425 -9.46 3.54 -14.52
N GLN A 426 -9.74 4.73 -13.99
CA GLN A 426 -10.35 5.81 -14.72
C GLN A 426 -9.68 7.15 -14.41
N VAL A 427 -9.74 8.06 -15.35
CA VAL A 427 -9.39 9.47 -15.14
C VAL A 427 -10.56 10.19 -14.48
N ASP A 428 -10.28 10.97 -13.44
CA ASP A 428 -11.27 11.77 -12.74
C ASP A 428 -11.84 12.86 -13.66
N PRO A 429 -13.17 12.99 -13.80
CA PRO A 429 -13.79 14.03 -14.62
C PRO A 429 -13.33 15.45 -14.30
N LYS A 430 -12.88 15.73 -13.07
CA LYS A 430 -12.35 17.06 -12.70
C LYS A 430 -11.13 17.49 -13.52
N PHE A 431 -10.42 16.53 -14.13
CA PHE A 431 -9.30 16.80 -15.04
C PHE A 431 -9.68 16.80 -16.52
N GLY A 432 -10.97 16.66 -16.86
CA GLY A 432 -11.46 16.82 -18.21
C GLY A 432 -11.88 18.27 -18.49
N SER A 433 -12.05 18.63 -19.75
CA SER A 433 -12.38 19.99 -20.18
C SER A 433 -13.65 20.04 -21.03
N LYS A 434 -14.54 21.01 -20.74
CA LYS A 434 -15.73 21.29 -21.57
C LYS A 434 -15.37 21.75 -22.98
N THR A 435 -14.17 22.29 -23.16
CA THR A 435 -13.67 22.77 -24.48
C THR A 435 -12.94 21.70 -25.26
N SER A 436 -12.74 20.53 -24.67
CA SER A 436 -12.12 19.39 -25.36
C SER A 436 -12.93 18.96 -26.58
N PRO A 437 -12.27 18.58 -27.70
CA PRO A 437 -12.93 17.99 -28.85
C PRO A 437 -13.68 16.68 -28.54
N ASN A 438 -13.33 16.01 -27.46
CA ASN A 438 -13.97 14.77 -27.01
C ASN A 438 -15.33 14.99 -26.31
N VAL A 439 -15.59 16.22 -25.86
CA VAL A 439 -16.84 16.62 -25.22
C VAL A 439 -17.80 17.21 -26.26
N LYS A 440 -18.90 16.53 -26.57
CA LYS A 440 -19.82 16.89 -27.65
C LYS A 440 -21.02 17.75 -27.20
N ASP A 441 -21.47 17.57 -25.97
CA ASP A 441 -22.67 18.20 -25.42
C ASP A 441 -22.37 19.12 -24.22
N GLY A 442 -21.10 19.40 -23.99
CA GLY A 442 -20.65 20.24 -22.86
C GLY A 442 -20.60 19.49 -21.52
N THR A 443 -20.86 18.17 -21.51
CA THR A 443 -20.79 17.35 -20.31
C THR A 443 -19.47 16.61 -20.24
N VAL A 444 -18.66 16.94 -19.24
CA VAL A 444 -17.41 16.23 -18.94
C VAL A 444 -17.73 14.94 -18.18
N THR A 445 -17.15 13.85 -18.60
CA THR A 445 -17.27 12.52 -17.96
C THR A 445 -15.87 11.88 -17.82
N SER A 446 -15.75 10.84 -17.01
CA SER A 446 -14.52 10.06 -16.96
C SER A 446 -14.12 9.48 -18.32
N ALA A 447 -15.08 9.10 -19.14
CA ALA A 447 -14.80 8.59 -20.49
C ALA A 447 -14.20 9.68 -21.38
N THR A 448 -14.73 10.91 -21.36
CA THR A 448 -14.17 12.02 -22.15
C THR A 448 -12.81 12.46 -21.62
N ALA A 449 -12.61 12.50 -20.30
CA ALA A 449 -11.31 12.79 -19.70
C ALA A 449 -10.26 11.70 -20.02
N MET A 450 -10.69 10.43 -20.14
CA MET A 450 -9.82 9.34 -20.57
C MET A 450 -9.41 9.49 -22.05
N GLU A 451 -10.31 9.91 -22.92
CA GLU A 451 -9.95 10.21 -24.32
C GLU A 451 -9.00 11.43 -24.38
N ASP A 452 -9.22 12.48 -23.58
CA ASP A 452 -8.27 13.61 -23.49
C ASP A 452 -6.87 13.13 -23.04
N TYR A 453 -6.81 12.16 -22.15
CA TYR A 453 -5.53 11.59 -21.71
C TYR A 453 -4.84 10.77 -22.80
N LYS A 454 -5.59 9.98 -23.57
CA LYS A 454 -5.04 9.27 -24.74
C LYS A 454 -4.51 10.25 -25.81
N ASP A 455 -5.26 11.31 -26.06
CA ASP A 455 -4.83 12.38 -26.97
C ASP A 455 -3.55 13.07 -26.48
N LEU A 456 -3.43 13.31 -25.17
CA LEU A 456 -2.21 13.86 -24.56
C LEU A 456 -1.02 12.92 -24.78
N LEU A 457 -1.18 11.61 -24.55
CA LEU A 457 -0.13 10.62 -24.77
C LEU A 457 0.32 10.61 -26.24
N GLU A 458 -0.64 10.55 -27.18
CA GLU A 458 -0.35 10.55 -28.60
C GLU A 458 0.37 11.83 -29.05
N GLU A 459 -0.10 12.99 -28.61
CA GLU A 459 0.48 14.30 -28.98
C GLU A 459 1.86 14.54 -28.36
N ALA A 460 2.08 14.02 -27.11
CA ALA A 460 3.39 14.05 -26.47
C ALA A 460 4.38 13.15 -27.23
N HIS A 461 3.99 11.93 -27.59
CA HIS A 461 4.81 10.98 -28.36
C HIS A 461 5.16 11.52 -29.75
N LYS A 462 4.22 12.18 -30.47
CA LYS A 462 4.50 12.85 -31.75
C LYS A 462 5.60 13.91 -31.64
N ARG A 463 5.76 14.53 -30.46
CA ARG A 463 6.80 15.52 -30.15
C ARG A 463 8.08 14.90 -29.58
N GLY A 464 8.15 13.58 -29.47
CA GLY A 464 9.28 12.85 -28.89
C GLY A 464 9.40 13.02 -27.38
N MET A 465 8.29 13.27 -26.68
CA MET A 465 8.22 13.30 -25.22
C MET A 465 7.61 12.01 -24.69
N LYS A 466 8.17 11.49 -23.63
CA LYS A 466 7.65 10.40 -22.82
C LYS A 466 6.65 10.92 -21.79
N VAL A 467 5.69 10.10 -21.36
CA VAL A 467 4.75 10.46 -20.31
C VAL A 467 4.75 9.37 -19.24
N ILE A 468 5.16 9.73 -18.02
CA ILE A 468 5.00 8.88 -16.86
C ILE A 468 3.87 9.40 -16.00
N MET A 469 3.11 8.49 -15.40
CA MET A 469 2.05 8.84 -14.46
C MET A 469 2.47 8.56 -13.02
N ASP A 470 1.88 9.32 -12.11
CA ASP A 470 1.99 9.04 -10.69
C ASP A 470 1.10 7.84 -10.33
N LEU A 471 1.66 6.85 -9.65
CA LEU A 471 0.96 5.65 -9.25
C LEU A 471 1.13 5.43 -7.75
N VAL A 472 0.03 5.63 -7.03
CA VAL A 472 -0.02 5.53 -5.57
C VAL A 472 -0.33 4.09 -5.19
N LEU A 473 0.67 3.33 -4.78
CA LEU A 473 0.52 1.91 -4.47
C LEU A 473 0.50 1.60 -2.98
N ASN A 474 0.92 2.52 -2.12
CA ASN A 474 0.93 2.29 -0.68
C ASN A 474 -0.48 2.20 -0.10
N HIS A 475 -1.39 3.09 -0.50
CA HIS A 475 -2.71 3.25 0.09
C HIS A 475 -3.78 3.62 -0.94
N THR A 476 -5.04 3.58 -0.52
CA THR A 476 -6.18 4.07 -1.29
C THR A 476 -6.97 5.10 -0.48
N SER A 477 -8.02 5.69 -1.07
CA SER A 477 -9.05 6.37 -0.29
C SER A 477 -9.92 5.36 0.48
N THR A 478 -10.52 5.80 1.60
CA THR A 478 -11.57 5.04 2.28
C THR A 478 -12.85 4.91 1.43
N SER A 479 -13.02 5.68 0.36
CA SER A 479 -14.12 5.54 -0.59
C SER A 479 -13.80 4.57 -1.74
N ASN A 480 -12.56 4.05 -1.82
CA ASN A 480 -12.19 3.08 -2.83
C ASN A 480 -13.06 1.80 -2.69
N LYS A 481 -13.57 1.31 -3.82
CA LYS A 481 -14.43 0.12 -3.82
C LYS A 481 -13.79 -1.11 -3.20
N TRP A 482 -12.46 -1.26 -3.32
CA TRP A 482 -11.73 -2.34 -2.67
C TRP A 482 -11.78 -2.21 -1.15
N PHE A 483 -11.60 -0.99 -0.63
CA PHE A 483 -11.67 -0.74 0.80
C PHE A 483 -13.09 -0.93 1.35
N VAL A 484 -14.09 -0.36 0.69
CA VAL A 484 -15.50 -0.48 1.09
C VAL A 484 -15.94 -1.95 1.09
N SER A 485 -15.57 -2.71 0.06
CA SER A 485 -15.88 -4.14 -0.01
C SER A 485 -15.11 -4.95 1.02
N SER A 486 -13.82 -4.66 1.23
CA SER A 486 -13.01 -5.26 2.28
C SER A 486 -13.61 -5.00 3.66
N ALA A 487 -14.03 -3.78 3.94
CA ALA A 487 -14.67 -3.39 5.19
C ALA A 487 -16.05 -4.02 5.38
N SER A 488 -16.76 -4.30 4.30
CA SER A 488 -18.06 -4.98 4.31
C SER A 488 -17.94 -6.50 4.39
N LEU A 489 -16.72 -7.04 4.57
CA LEU A 489 -16.43 -8.46 4.67
C LEU A 489 -16.73 -9.26 3.39
N GLU A 490 -16.72 -8.63 2.24
CA GLU A 490 -16.76 -9.31 0.96
C GLU A 490 -15.44 -10.06 0.73
N ASN A 491 -15.47 -11.37 0.74
CA ASN A 491 -14.30 -12.25 0.74
C ASN A 491 -13.28 -11.97 -0.36
N GLU A 492 -13.73 -11.50 -1.53
CA GLU A 492 -12.84 -11.18 -2.66
C GLU A 492 -11.84 -10.06 -2.36
N TYR A 493 -12.24 -9.10 -1.52
CA TYR A 493 -11.44 -7.91 -1.23
C TYR A 493 -10.92 -7.86 0.21
N ARG A 494 -11.33 -8.79 1.08
CA ARG A 494 -10.98 -8.72 2.51
C ARG A 494 -9.47 -8.68 2.73
N GLY A 495 -8.72 -9.48 2.02
CA GLY A 495 -7.26 -9.54 2.10
C GLY A 495 -6.54 -8.34 1.49
N TYR A 496 -7.22 -7.39 0.84
CA TYR A 496 -6.56 -6.25 0.18
C TYR A 496 -6.02 -5.21 1.16
N TYR A 497 -6.47 -5.21 2.40
CA TYR A 497 -6.08 -4.25 3.43
C TYR A 497 -5.64 -4.94 4.71
N GLN A 498 -4.87 -4.23 5.53
CA GLN A 498 -4.45 -4.70 6.85
C GLN A 498 -5.52 -4.36 7.88
N TRP A 499 -6.03 -5.37 8.57
CA TRP A 499 -7.03 -5.23 9.61
C TRP A 499 -6.50 -5.75 10.96
N ALA A 500 -6.85 -5.06 12.04
CA ALA A 500 -6.77 -5.57 13.40
C ALA A 500 -8.17 -6.04 13.77
N ASN A 501 -8.33 -7.34 14.02
CA ASN A 501 -9.64 -7.99 14.06
C ASN A 501 -10.43 -7.73 15.34
N HIS A 502 -9.77 -7.27 16.40
CA HIS A 502 -10.38 -6.99 17.69
C HIS A 502 -9.77 -5.74 18.32
N LYS A 503 -10.57 -4.98 19.09
CA LYS A 503 -10.13 -3.75 19.78
C LYS A 503 -8.93 -3.96 20.71
N ASN A 504 -8.68 -5.19 21.17
CA ASN A 504 -7.57 -5.56 22.03
C ASN A 504 -6.43 -6.25 21.27
N ASP A 505 -6.44 -6.22 19.93
CA ASP A 505 -5.35 -6.74 19.13
C ASP A 505 -4.04 -6.01 19.51
N PRO A 506 -2.96 -6.73 19.83
CA PRO A 506 -1.67 -6.12 20.17
C PRO A 506 -1.18 -5.12 19.13
N LYS A 507 -1.49 -5.32 17.85
CA LYS A 507 -1.14 -4.41 16.75
C LYS A 507 -1.62 -2.97 17.01
N ILE A 508 -2.81 -2.78 17.58
CA ILE A 508 -3.39 -1.45 17.84
C ILE A 508 -2.61 -0.67 18.92
N THR A 509 -1.99 -1.37 19.87
CA THR A 509 -1.29 -0.74 21.00
C THR A 509 0.16 -0.38 20.71
N GLU A 510 0.71 -0.92 19.66
CA GLU A 510 2.14 -0.79 19.32
C GLU A 510 2.41 0.25 18.23
N ASP A 511 1.43 0.56 17.39
CA ASP A 511 1.54 1.61 16.36
C ASP A 511 0.28 2.51 16.37
N ASN A 512 0.47 3.82 16.37
CA ASN A 512 -0.61 4.81 16.38
C ASN A 512 -1.29 4.98 15.00
N CYS A 513 -1.00 4.12 14.04
CA CYS A 513 -1.53 4.19 12.67
C CYS A 513 -2.75 3.29 12.42
N TRP A 514 -3.32 2.73 13.48
CA TRP A 514 -4.54 1.94 13.41
C TRP A 514 -5.77 2.80 13.70
N TYR A 515 -6.74 2.78 12.80
CA TYR A 515 -7.94 3.59 12.88
C TYR A 515 -9.19 2.71 12.93
N PRO A 516 -10.14 2.97 13.85
CA PRO A 516 -11.39 2.23 13.92
C PRO A 516 -12.23 2.47 12.66
N TYR A 517 -12.88 1.42 12.16
CA TYR A 517 -13.81 1.54 11.05
C TYR A 517 -15.24 1.70 11.57
N GLY A 518 -15.77 2.92 11.52
CA GLY A 518 -17.10 3.22 12.02
C GLY A 518 -17.29 2.83 13.49
N ASP A 519 -18.38 2.13 13.79
CA ASP A 519 -18.71 1.61 15.13
C ASP A 519 -18.32 0.13 15.31
N HIS A 520 -17.57 -0.44 14.38
CA HIS A 520 -17.14 -1.83 14.43
C HIS A 520 -16.01 -2.09 15.42
N ASP A 521 -15.80 -3.35 15.79
CA ASP A 521 -14.75 -3.78 16.73
C ASP A 521 -13.42 -4.10 16.03
N TYR A 522 -13.22 -3.61 14.84
CA TYR A 522 -12.01 -3.78 14.07
C TYR A 522 -11.45 -2.46 13.56
N SER A 523 -10.16 -2.46 13.27
CA SER A 523 -9.42 -1.28 12.82
C SER A 523 -8.60 -1.61 11.59
N TYR A 524 -8.38 -0.61 10.74
CA TYR A 524 -7.50 -0.71 9.57
C TYR A 524 -6.21 0.08 9.78
N TYR A 525 -5.17 -0.33 9.09
CA TYR A 525 -3.88 0.35 9.12
C TYR A 525 -3.81 1.47 8.08
N ALA A 526 -3.30 2.64 8.47
CA ALA A 526 -3.15 3.80 7.61
C ALA A 526 -2.03 4.72 8.09
N LYS A 527 -0.83 4.56 7.56
CA LYS A 527 0.37 5.34 7.95
C LYS A 527 0.21 6.84 7.71
N PHE A 528 -0.43 7.20 6.60
CA PHE A 528 -0.57 8.60 6.17
C PHE A 528 -1.85 9.28 6.66
N GLY A 529 -2.63 8.61 7.50
CA GLY A 529 -3.84 9.16 8.12
C GLY A 529 -5.10 8.37 7.79
N SER A 530 -6.14 8.57 8.59
CA SER A 530 -7.37 7.76 8.55
C SER A 530 -8.11 7.74 7.21
N SER A 531 -7.87 8.69 6.32
CA SER A 531 -8.47 8.70 4.98
C SER A 531 -7.71 7.85 3.96
N MET A 532 -6.53 7.31 4.32
CA MET A 532 -5.60 6.63 3.41
C MET A 532 -5.23 5.23 3.90
N PRO A 533 -6.19 4.26 3.90
CA PRO A 533 -5.93 2.88 4.30
C PRO A 533 -4.89 2.22 3.40
N GLU A 534 -3.92 1.54 4.02
CA GLU A 534 -2.83 0.88 3.30
C GLU A 534 -3.25 -0.47 2.71
N LEU A 535 -2.75 -0.72 1.50
CA LEU A 535 -2.93 -1.99 0.80
C LEU A 535 -2.06 -3.09 1.42
N ASN A 536 -2.60 -4.28 1.49
CA ASN A 536 -1.92 -5.47 2.01
C ASN A 536 -1.22 -6.26 0.90
N TYR A 537 0.06 -6.07 0.73
CA TYR A 537 0.86 -6.77 -0.28
C TYR A 537 1.28 -8.19 0.12
N SER A 538 1.02 -8.61 1.35
CA SER A 538 1.13 -10.02 1.74
C SER A 538 0.03 -10.87 1.07
N TYR A 539 -1.07 -10.24 0.63
CA TYR A 539 -2.14 -10.90 -0.09
C TYR A 539 -1.89 -10.93 -1.60
N GLN A 540 -1.96 -12.12 -2.22
CA GLN A 540 -1.69 -12.30 -3.64
C GLN A 540 -2.66 -11.51 -4.53
N GLY A 541 -3.94 -11.46 -4.14
CA GLY A 541 -4.96 -10.71 -4.90
C GLY A 541 -4.63 -9.23 -5.05
N THR A 542 -4.03 -8.60 -4.02
CA THR A 542 -3.55 -7.21 -4.09
C THR A 542 -2.43 -7.08 -5.12
N ARG A 543 -1.43 -7.97 -5.07
CA ARG A 543 -0.30 -7.95 -6.02
C ARG A 543 -0.76 -8.13 -7.46
N ASP A 544 -1.67 -9.09 -7.70
CA ASP A 544 -2.22 -9.35 -9.04
C ASP A 544 -3.05 -8.17 -9.56
N ALA A 545 -3.85 -7.55 -8.70
CA ALA A 545 -4.64 -6.38 -9.06
C ALA A 545 -3.77 -5.17 -9.44
N VAL A 546 -2.71 -4.93 -8.67
CA VAL A 546 -1.75 -3.84 -8.92
C VAL A 546 -0.93 -4.10 -10.18
N GLU A 547 -0.46 -5.32 -10.40
CA GLU A 547 0.22 -5.72 -11.64
C GLU A 547 -0.68 -5.49 -12.85
N LYS A 548 -1.90 -6.03 -12.81
CA LYS A 548 -2.86 -5.86 -13.90
C LYS A 548 -3.15 -4.40 -14.21
N MET A 549 -3.43 -3.61 -13.18
CA MET A 549 -3.69 -2.18 -13.31
C MET A 549 -2.50 -1.46 -13.98
N SER A 550 -1.28 -1.74 -13.56
CA SER A 550 -0.08 -1.13 -14.13
C SER A 550 0.10 -1.51 -15.61
N LEU A 551 -0.15 -2.77 -15.96
CA LEU A 551 -0.13 -3.23 -17.35
C LEU A 551 -1.23 -2.58 -18.21
N ASP A 552 -2.42 -2.39 -17.67
CA ASP A 552 -3.53 -1.72 -18.37
C ASP A 552 -3.17 -0.25 -18.71
N TRP A 553 -2.51 0.48 -17.81
CA TRP A 553 -2.03 1.84 -18.09
C TRP A 553 -0.90 1.87 -19.12
N CYS A 554 0.05 0.92 -19.07
CA CYS A 554 1.07 0.78 -20.11
C CYS A 554 0.45 0.47 -21.47
N ALA A 555 -0.61 -0.35 -21.53
CA ALA A 555 -1.33 -0.65 -22.76
C ALA A 555 -2.03 0.58 -23.38
N LEU A 556 -2.37 1.59 -22.56
CA LEU A 556 -2.89 2.88 -23.04
C LEU A 556 -1.80 3.78 -23.63
N GLY A 557 -0.52 3.46 -23.43
CA GLY A 557 0.60 4.25 -23.93
C GLY A 557 1.39 5.01 -22.88
N VAL A 558 1.17 4.75 -21.60
CA VAL A 558 1.98 5.32 -20.50
C VAL A 558 3.40 4.74 -20.59
N ASP A 559 4.43 5.60 -20.57
CA ASP A 559 5.84 5.20 -20.72
C ASP A 559 6.48 4.78 -19.39
N GLY A 560 5.74 4.73 -18.30
CA GLY A 560 6.23 4.32 -17.00
C GLY A 560 5.55 5.05 -15.85
N PHE A 561 6.12 4.89 -14.64
CA PHE A 561 5.47 5.36 -13.43
C PHE A 561 6.44 6.09 -12.49
N ARG A 562 5.94 7.14 -11.87
CA ARG A 562 6.47 7.59 -10.58
C ARG A 562 5.71 6.84 -9.51
N LEU A 563 6.42 6.15 -8.65
CA LEU A 563 5.83 5.36 -7.58
C LEU A 563 5.98 6.11 -6.26
N ASP A 564 4.82 6.35 -5.63
CA ASP A 564 4.68 7.11 -4.39
C ASP A 564 5.09 6.26 -3.19
N ALA A 565 5.70 6.90 -2.19
CA ALA A 565 5.97 6.36 -0.86
C ALA A 565 6.54 4.93 -0.83
N VAL A 566 7.46 4.61 -1.75
CA VAL A 566 7.97 3.24 -1.98
C VAL A 566 8.59 2.57 -0.75
N LYS A 567 8.95 3.35 0.28
CA LYS A 567 9.51 2.80 1.50
C LYS A 567 8.48 2.19 2.45
N HIS A 568 7.18 2.41 2.25
CA HIS A 568 6.09 2.03 3.15
C HIS A 568 5.10 1.04 2.51
N ILE A 569 5.55 -0.04 1.88
CA ILE A 569 4.68 -1.00 1.17
C ILE A 569 4.23 -2.16 2.06
N TYR A 570 5.13 -2.68 2.88
CA TYR A 570 4.81 -3.72 3.84
C TYR A 570 4.91 -3.19 5.26
N MET A 571 4.08 -3.74 6.13
CA MET A 571 4.18 -3.58 7.56
C MET A 571 4.99 -4.73 8.17
N LEU A 572 5.62 -4.53 9.32
CA LEU A 572 6.17 -5.63 10.12
C LEU A 572 5.01 -6.52 10.57
N ASP A 573 5.04 -7.78 10.19
CA ASP A 573 3.94 -8.73 10.40
C ASP A 573 3.73 -9.09 11.88
N GLU A 574 4.81 -9.05 12.65
CA GLU A 574 4.80 -9.42 14.07
C GLU A 574 5.59 -8.39 14.86
N ILE A 575 4.89 -7.43 15.40
CA ILE A 575 5.46 -6.39 16.25
C ILE A 575 5.93 -7.04 17.56
N GLY A 576 7.21 -6.82 17.91
CA GLY A 576 7.78 -7.36 19.15
C GLY A 576 8.12 -8.85 19.12
N SER A 577 7.96 -9.56 18.00
CA SER A 577 8.24 -11.01 17.96
C SER A 577 9.72 -11.34 17.77
N SER A 578 10.08 -12.58 18.18
CA SER A 578 11.40 -13.16 17.96
C SER A 578 11.71 -13.43 16.47
N ALA A 579 10.73 -13.28 15.57
CA ALA A 579 10.92 -13.44 14.13
C ALA A 579 11.97 -12.48 13.55
N TYR A 580 12.25 -11.39 14.26
CA TYR A 580 13.27 -10.40 13.89
C TYR A 580 14.62 -10.64 14.57
N GLU A 581 14.78 -11.75 15.30
CA GLU A 581 16.07 -12.11 15.89
C GLU A 581 17.10 -12.36 14.79
N GLY A 582 18.05 -11.45 14.68
CA GLY A 582 19.13 -11.49 13.67
C GLY A 582 19.11 -10.35 12.68
N ASP A 583 17.99 -9.65 12.49
CA ASP A 583 17.94 -8.39 11.73
C ASP A 583 17.91 -7.19 12.69
N THR A 584 19.09 -6.63 12.94
CA THR A 584 19.22 -5.48 13.85
C THR A 584 18.52 -4.23 13.31
N GLN A 585 18.41 -4.06 11.99
CA GLN A 585 17.76 -2.90 11.39
C GLN A 585 16.25 -2.93 11.64
N ILE A 586 15.62 -4.09 11.47
CA ILE A 586 14.19 -4.26 11.74
C ILE A 586 13.89 -4.03 13.22
N LYS A 587 14.70 -4.58 14.10
CA LYS A 587 14.58 -4.41 15.55
C LYS A 587 14.70 -2.95 15.98
N ASP A 588 15.65 -2.22 15.41
CA ASP A 588 15.88 -0.81 15.69
C ASP A 588 14.74 0.06 15.17
N LYS A 589 14.16 -0.26 14.01
CA LYS A 589 13.01 0.43 13.44
C LYS A 589 11.75 0.20 14.29
N ALA A 590 11.47 -1.03 14.70
CA ALA A 590 10.37 -1.34 15.58
C ALA A 590 10.50 -0.59 16.93
N ALA A 591 11.70 -0.57 17.51
CA ALA A 591 11.98 0.18 18.73
C ALA A 591 11.80 1.72 18.56
N ALA A 592 11.95 2.22 17.34
CA ALA A 592 11.70 3.62 16.99
C ALA A 592 10.25 3.93 16.65
N GLY A 593 9.35 2.92 16.61
CA GLY A 593 7.97 3.07 16.19
C GLY A 593 7.79 3.21 14.67
N ASP A 594 8.77 2.76 13.90
CA ASP A 594 8.72 2.76 12.43
C ASP A 594 8.61 1.32 11.91
N TYR A 595 7.38 0.90 11.66
CA TYR A 595 7.04 -0.48 11.36
C TYR A 595 6.97 -0.82 9.88
N SER A 596 7.19 0.13 8.98
CA SER A 596 7.04 -0.08 7.54
C SER A 596 8.20 0.42 6.66
N SER A 597 9.03 1.32 7.17
CA SER A 597 10.10 1.97 6.37
C SER A 597 11.20 1.02 5.93
N ASP A 598 11.53 1.06 4.64
CA ASP A 598 12.72 0.45 4.03
C ASP A 598 12.91 -1.04 4.34
N LEU A 599 11.82 -1.79 4.43
CA LEU A 599 11.89 -3.23 4.58
C LEU A 599 12.42 -3.90 3.30
N THR A 600 13.17 -4.98 3.45
CA THR A 600 13.64 -5.77 2.29
C THR A 600 12.48 -6.26 1.42
N LYS A 601 11.32 -6.53 2.02
CA LYS A 601 10.09 -6.89 1.30
C LYS A 601 9.62 -5.78 0.36
N ASN A 602 9.72 -4.50 0.76
CA ASN A 602 9.34 -3.37 -0.08
C ASN A 602 10.17 -3.38 -1.38
N LEU A 603 11.46 -3.56 -1.25
CA LEU A 603 12.38 -3.65 -2.38
C LEU A 603 12.05 -4.85 -3.29
N ASN A 604 11.84 -6.02 -2.70
CA ASN A 604 11.55 -7.24 -3.46
C ASN A 604 10.24 -7.14 -4.26
N PHE A 605 9.20 -6.56 -3.66
CA PHE A 605 7.93 -6.30 -4.35
C PHE A 605 8.14 -5.45 -5.60
N PHE A 606 8.89 -4.34 -5.50
CA PHE A 606 9.14 -3.48 -6.65
C PHE A 606 10.03 -4.13 -7.71
N ARG A 607 10.98 -4.97 -7.30
CA ARG A 607 11.77 -5.78 -8.25
C ARG A 607 10.86 -6.68 -9.08
N GLU A 608 9.95 -7.38 -8.42
CA GLU A 608 8.98 -8.27 -9.09
C GLU A 608 8.04 -7.49 -10.02
N LEU A 609 7.42 -6.42 -9.52
CA LEU A 609 6.48 -5.59 -10.29
C LEU A 609 7.15 -5.02 -11.54
N ASN A 610 8.33 -4.43 -11.39
CA ASN A 610 9.09 -3.86 -12.48
C ASN A 610 9.48 -4.93 -13.51
N TYR A 611 9.95 -6.11 -13.07
CA TYR A 611 10.27 -7.23 -13.94
C TYR A 611 9.05 -7.66 -14.79
N LYS A 612 7.91 -7.86 -14.15
CA LYS A 612 6.67 -8.29 -14.83
C LYS A 612 6.20 -7.27 -15.85
N ILE A 613 6.25 -5.98 -15.52
CA ILE A 613 5.87 -4.92 -16.46
C ILE A 613 6.86 -4.79 -17.59
N LYS A 614 8.17 -4.76 -17.34
CA LYS A 614 9.20 -4.64 -18.36
C LYS A 614 9.28 -5.85 -19.28
N LYS A 615 8.81 -7.01 -18.86
CA LYS A 615 8.68 -8.18 -19.74
C LYS A 615 7.73 -7.93 -20.92
N SER A 616 6.69 -7.14 -20.72
CA SER A 616 5.72 -6.76 -21.77
C SER A 616 6.02 -5.38 -22.37
N TYR A 617 6.58 -4.47 -21.58
CA TYR A 617 6.89 -3.09 -21.91
C TYR A 617 8.35 -2.76 -21.54
N PRO A 618 9.35 -3.24 -22.31
CA PRO A 618 10.77 -3.14 -21.95
C PRO A 618 11.29 -1.70 -21.82
N ASP A 619 10.60 -0.74 -22.45
CA ASP A 619 10.93 0.69 -22.37
C ASP A 619 10.27 1.41 -21.19
N ALA A 620 9.43 0.74 -20.38
CA ALA A 620 8.80 1.36 -19.23
C ALA A 620 9.85 1.85 -18.22
N PHE A 621 9.64 3.06 -17.68
CA PHE A 621 10.55 3.72 -16.77
C PHE A 621 9.94 3.83 -15.36
N PHE A 622 10.70 3.42 -14.37
CA PHE A 622 10.27 3.44 -12.98
C PHE A 622 11.12 4.42 -12.19
N VAL A 623 10.50 5.46 -11.65
CA VAL A 623 11.12 6.34 -10.67
C VAL A 623 10.41 6.25 -9.33
N GLY A 624 11.16 5.94 -8.27
CA GLY A 624 10.63 5.75 -6.91
C GLY A 624 10.80 7.01 -6.07
N GLU A 625 9.78 7.30 -5.25
CA GLU A 625 9.87 8.31 -4.22
C GLU A 625 10.13 7.65 -2.87
N ASN A 626 11.38 7.71 -2.42
CA ASN A 626 11.76 7.48 -1.04
C ASN A 626 12.11 8.83 -0.44
N PHE A 627 11.17 9.42 0.31
CA PHE A 627 11.38 10.71 0.96
C PHE A 627 12.38 10.58 2.10
N ASP A 628 13.66 10.48 1.73
CA ASP A 628 14.78 10.35 2.66
C ASP A 628 15.96 11.16 2.14
N GLY A 629 16.57 11.91 3.02
CA GLY A 629 17.78 12.68 2.70
C GLY A 629 19.08 11.84 2.78
N HIS A 630 18.97 10.60 3.22
CA HIS A 630 20.10 9.70 3.38
C HIS A 630 20.23 8.79 2.17
N ALA A 631 21.15 9.13 1.33
CA ALA A 631 21.36 8.45 0.07
C ALA A 631 21.59 6.93 0.19
N PHE A 632 22.04 6.45 1.33
CA PHE A 632 22.23 5.01 1.56
C PHE A 632 20.91 4.26 1.84
N HIS A 633 19.86 4.91 2.33
CA HIS A 633 18.52 4.33 2.37
C HIS A 633 17.92 4.22 0.97
N VAL A 634 18.26 5.17 0.11
CA VAL A 634 17.79 5.20 -1.28
C VAL A 634 18.54 4.22 -2.18
N ALA A 635 19.86 4.02 -1.92
CA ALA A 635 20.71 3.23 -2.80
C ALA A 635 20.21 1.81 -3.10
N PRO A 636 19.71 1.01 -2.14
CA PRO A 636 19.21 -0.33 -2.41
C PRO A 636 18.03 -0.37 -3.40
N TYR A 637 17.21 0.68 -3.44
CA TYR A 637 16.04 0.73 -4.33
C TYR A 637 16.42 0.78 -5.82
N TYR A 638 17.68 1.12 -6.14
CA TYR A 638 18.17 1.02 -7.51
C TYR A 638 18.26 -0.43 -8.02
N GLU A 639 18.13 -1.44 -7.19
CA GLU A 639 17.92 -2.82 -7.63
C GLU A 639 16.56 -3.00 -8.30
N ALA A 640 15.56 -2.19 -7.93
CA ALA A 640 14.19 -2.28 -8.43
C ALA A 640 13.81 -1.16 -9.40
N PHE A 641 14.46 0.00 -9.32
CA PHE A 641 14.07 1.21 -10.03
C PHE A 641 15.14 1.66 -11.03
N ASP A 642 14.69 2.21 -12.15
CA ASP A 642 15.58 2.87 -13.12
C ASP A 642 16.15 4.16 -12.53
N SER A 643 15.32 4.83 -11.70
CA SER A 643 15.62 6.11 -11.08
C SER A 643 15.00 6.19 -9.69
N MET A 644 15.64 6.90 -8.79
CA MET A 644 15.09 7.34 -7.51
C MET A 644 15.23 8.84 -7.40
N PHE A 645 14.25 9.52 -6.78
CA PHE A 645 14.38 10.95 -6.54
C PHE A 645 15.53 11.24 -5.59
N ASP A 646 16.39 12.17 -6.01
CA ASP A 646 17.63 12.51 -5.30
C ASP A 646 17.41 13.73 -4.38
N PHE A 647 16.77 13.49 -3.23
CA PHE A 647 16.60 14.51 -2.17
C PHE A 647 17.95 15.00 -1.63
N TYR A 648 18.95 14.13 -1.60
CA TYR A 648 20.31 14.50 -1.16
C TYR A 648 20.87 15.62 -2.04
N ALA A 649 20.87 15.47 -3.36
CA ALA A 649 21.34 16.49 -4.28
C ALA A 649 20.55 17.79 -4.16
N TYR A 650 19.22 17.72 -4.05
CA TYR A 650 18.37 18.90 -3.88
C TYR A 650 18.74 19.70 -2.62
N PHE A 651 18.80 19.05 -1.47
CA PHE A 651 19.12 19.74 -0.23
C PHE A 651 20.55 20.30 -0.23
N LYS A 652 21.54 19.55 -0.70
CA LYS A 652 22.94 20.02 -0.74
C LYS A 652 23.16 21.16 -1.72
N LEU A 653 22.57 21.12 -2.91
CA LEU A 653 22.69 22.23 -3.88
C LEU A 653 22.03 23.51 -3.36
N THR A 654 20.86 23.41 -2.75
CA THR A 654 20.18 24.57 -2.15
C THR A 654 20.95 25.13 -0.96
N ASN A 655 21.58 24.27 -0.13
CA ASN A 655 22.44 24.69 0.99
C ASN A 655 23.68 25.43 0.49
N ILE A 656 24.34 24.96 -0.57
CA ILE A 656 25.50 25.65 -1.18
C ILE A 656 25.07 27.04 -1.70
N ALA A 657 23.98 27.12 -2.41
CA ALA A 657 23.45 28.37 -2.94
C ALA A 657 23.02 29.33 -1.82
N GLY A 658 22.37 28.85 -0.78
CA GLY A 658 21.89 29.60 0.38
C GLY A 658 23.07 30.12 1.23
N SER A 659 24.10 29.32 1.50
CA SER A 659 25.28 29.74 2.20
C SER A 659 26.02 30.84 1.43
N SER A 660 26.09 30.71 0.11
CA SER A 660 26.64 31.75 -0.78
C SER A 660 25.80 33.03 -0.76
N TYR A 661 24.48 32.93 -0.61
CA TYR A 661 23.60 34.08 -0.47
C TYR A 661 23.76 34.79 0.89
N ALA A 662 23.83 34.00 1.98
CA ALA A 662 23.99 34.52 3.32
C ALA A 662 25.39 35.14 3.59
N GLY A 663 26.33 35.01 2.65
CA GLY A 663 27.67 35.53 2.78
C GLY A 663 28.54 34.78 3.81
N ASN A 664 28.14 33.58 4.20
CA ASN A 664 28.92 32.75 5.10
C ASN A 664 30.14 32.16 4.39
N GLY A 665 31.32 32.27 4.99
CA GLY A 665 32.55 31.73 4.43
C GLY A 665 32.67 30.20 4.41
N TYR A 666 31.56 29.53 4.45
CA TYR A 666 31.46 28.07 4.51
C TYR A 666 31.77 27.42 3.15
N ASN A 667 32.67 26.46 3.16
CA ASN A 667 33.11 25.75 1.96
C ASN A 667 32.29 24.49 1.73
N GLN A 668 31.07 24.64 1.23
CA GLN A 668 30.09 23.57 1.04
C GLN A 668 30.33 22.69 -0.21
N ALA A 669 30.83 23.29 -1.28
CA ALA A 669 30.99 22.58 -2.57
C ALA A 669 32.00 21.42 -2.50
N PRO A 670 33.18 21.56 -1.86
CA PRO A 670 34.09 20.43 -1.69
C PRO A 670 33.45 19.27 -0.90
N GLY A 671 32.73 19.55 0.19
CA GLY A 671 32.06 18.53 0.99
C GLY A 671 31.08 17.67 0.18
N PHE A 672 30.34 18.31 -0.70
CA PHE A 672 29.41 17.63 -1.60
C PHE A 672 30.10 16.74 -2.64
N MET A 673 31.30 17.10 -3.08
CA MET A 673 32.01 16.43 -4.18
C MET A 673 33.18 15.54 -3.73
N THR A 674 33.73 15.74 -2.54
CA THR A 674 35.03 15.11 -2.14
C THR A 674 35.02 14.50 -0.76
N ARG A 675 34.07 14.81 0.08
CA ARG A 675 34.05 14.30 1.46
C ARG A 675 33.96 12.78 1.41
N SER A 676 34.99 12.13 1.94
CA SER A 676 35.02 10.68 2.15
C SER A 676 35.09 10.41 3.64
N GLY A 677 34.41 9.41 4.12
CA GLY A 677 34.45 8.99 5.52
C GLY A 677 33.32 8.05 5.86
N THR A 678 33.45 7.41 7.00
CA THR A 678 32.35 6.68 7.62
C THR A 678 31.33 7.69 8.18
N TRP A 679 30.08 7.47 7.92
CA TRP A 679 29.05 8.29 8.48
C TRP A 679 29.01 8.15 10.01
N SER A 680 28.90 9.25 10.71
CA SER A 680 28.58 9.23 12.14
C SER A 680 27.38 10.11 12.38
N SER A 681 26.42 9.58 13.09
CA SER A 681 25.14 10.21 13.42
C SER A 681 25.23 11.59 14.08
N SER A 682 26.42 12.00 14.50
CA SER A 682 26.67 13.26 15.18
C SER A 682 27.17 14.40 14.28
N SER A 683 27.61 14.09 13.05
CA SER A 683 28.28 15.08 12.20
C SER A 683 27.55 15.42 10.90
N ASP A 684 26.50 14.66 10.54
CA ASP A 684 25.69 14.88 9.34
C ASP A 684 24.19 14.83 9.63
N SER A 685 23.80 15.26 10.82
CA SER A 685 22.40 15.43 11.21
C SER A 685 21.60 16.33 10.27
N GLY A 686 22.25 16.80 9.26
CA GLY A 686 21.81 17.89 8.50
C GLY A 686 21.12 17.61 7.19
N ILE A 687 20.71 16.42 6.87
CA ILE A 687 20.05 16.21 5.58
C ILE A 687 18.56 16.07 5.71
N VAL A 688 18.08 15.46 6.77
CA VAL A 688 16.65 15.43 7.13
C VAL A 688 16.52 15.33 8.65
N ASN A 689 15.91 16.32 9.27
CA ASN A 689 15.31 16.34 10.60
C ASN A 689 15.83 15.31 11.61
N GLY A 690 17.09 15.46 12.06
CA GLY A 690 17.55 14.96 13.36
C GLY A 690 17.24 13.53 13.77
N SER A 691 16.79 12.67 12.88
CA SER A 691 16.58 11.26 13.19
C SER A 691 17.94 10.62 13.44
N LYS A 692 18.08 10.05 14.60
CA LYS A 692 19.24 9.26 15.00
C LYS A 692 19.30 8.06 14.05
N GLU A 693 20.21 8.09 13.12
CA GLU A 693 20.27 6.98 12.22
C GLU A 693 21.22 5.90 12.65
N TYR A 694 20.76 4.78 12.29
CA TYR A 694 21.20 3.42 12.43
C TYR A 694 22.69 3.26 12.11
N GLY A 695 23.49 2.96 13.08
CA GLY A 695 24.80 2.35 13.09
C GLY A 695 25.80 2.68 11.96
N SER A 696 27.08 2.58 12.21
CA SER A 696 28.11 2.75 11.19
C SER A 696 27.85 1.85 10.00
N ILE A 697 27.41 2.41 8.90
CA ILE A 697 27.41 1.71 7.63
C ILE A 697 28.89 1.58 7.22
N ASP A 698 29.38 0.38 7.24
CA ASP A 698 30.75 -0.05 6.94
C ASP A 698 31.36 0.65 5.72
N GLY A 699 31.80 1.89 5.77
CA GLY A 699 32.56 2.57 4.74
C GLY A 699 32.16 2.33 3.28
N LYS A 700 30.99 1.67 3.07
CA LYS A 700 30.51 1.17 1.77
C LYS A 700 29.92 2.29 0.94
N TYR A 701 29.45 3.33 1.60
CA TYR A 701 28.84 4.47 0.95
C TYR A 701 29.70 5.71 1.14
N GLY A 702 30.17 6.27 0.05
CA GLY A 702 30.87 7.56 0.07
C GLY A 702 29.90 8.68 0.47
N TRP A 703 30.46 9.68 1.15
CA TRP A 703 29.76 10.91 1.56
C TRP A 703 29.66 11.97 0.46
N ASN A 704 30.21 11.67 -0.69
CA ASN A 704 30.22 12.56 -1.83
C ASN A 704 29.39 12.01 -2.97
N LEU A 705 28.82 12.91 -3.72
CA LEU A 705 27.92 12.56 -4.81
C LEU A 705 28.52 11.60 -5.85
N PRO A 706 29.83 11.75 -6.27
CA PRO A 706 30.43 10.81 -7.19
C PRO A 706 30.46 9.36 -6.70
N ASP A 707 30.73 9.13 -5.43
CA ASP A 707 30.78 7.77 -4.86
C ASP A 707 29.38 7.22 -4.65
N LEU A 708 28.39 8.06 -4.29
CA LEU A 708 26.98 7.65 -4.24
C LEU A 708 26.48 7.20 -5.61
N TYR A 709 26.77 7.92 -6.67
CA TYR A 709 26.35 7.53 -8.01
C TYR A 709 27.00 6.22 -8.48
N LYS A 710 28.26 5.97 -8.11
CA LYS A 710 28.86 4.65 -8.32
C LYS A 710 28.17 3.55 -7.51
N THR A 711 27.72 3.86 -6.31
CA THR A 711 26.99 2.92 -5.47
C THR A 711 25.63 2.61 -6.11
N TYR A 712 24.93 3.61 -6.61
CA TYR A 712 23.67 3.42 -7.35
C TYR A 712 23.86 2.54 -8.58
N ASP A 713 24.91 2.81 -9.38
CA ASP A 713 25.27 1.97 -10.53
C ASP A 713 25.54 0.51 -10.11
N ALA A 714 26.19 0.31 -8.95
CA ALA A 714 26.49 -1.04 -8.44
C ALA A 714 25.23 -1.81 -7.99
N TYR A 715 24.28 -1.14 -7.38
CA TYR A 715 23.00 -1.74 -7.01
C TYR A 715 22.14 -2.03 -8.27
N ARG A 716 22.10 -1.10 -9.21
CA ARG A 716 21.35 -1.28 -10.45
C ARG A 716 21.92 -2.42 -11.32
N GLY A 717 23.22 -2.64 -11.25
CA GLY A 717 23.96 -3.62 -12.08
C GLY A 717 24.21 -3.14 -13.51
N ASP A 718 23.67 -2.00 -13.91
CA ASP A 718 24.01 -1.20 -15.08
C ASP A 718 24.02 0.29 -14.70
N LYS A 719 23.88 1.22 -15.64
CA LYS A 719 23.88 2.65 -15.34
C LYS A 719 22.57 3.10 -14.69
N ALA A 720 22.60 3.47 -13.43
CA ALA A 720 21.52 4.14 -12.72
C ALA A 720 21.31 5.56 -13.28
N LEU A 721 20.06 6.01 -13.29
CA LEU A 721 19.71 7.37 -13.70
C LEU A 721 19.14 8.15 -12.50
N PRO A 722 19.97 8.76 -11.63
CA PRO A 722 19.49 9.54 -10.48
C PRO A 722 18.45 10.60 -10.92
N GLY A 723 17.35 10.69 -10.18
CA GLY A 723 16.26 11.59 -10.44
C GLY A 723 16.41 12.92 -9.67
N SER A 724 17.44 13.70 -9.97
CA SER A 724 17.60 15.02 -9.36
C SER A 724 16.45 15.94 -9.80
N PHE A 725 16.02 16.86 -8.93
CA PHE A 725 14.88 17.74 -9.23
C PHE A 725 15.12 19.16 -8.74
N THR A 726 14.50 20.14 -9.42
CA THR A 726 14.66 21.56 -9.08
C THR A 726 13.82 21.94 -7.86
N SER A 727 12.63 21.44 -7.78
CA SER A 727 11.64 21.46 -6.69
C SER A 727 10.62 20.37 -6.97
N ASN A 728 9.66 20.15 -6.08
CA ASN A 728 8.49 19.32 -6.34
C ASN A 728 7.24 19.85 -5.61
N HIS A 729 6.15 19.12 -5.67
CA HIS A 729 4.88 19.52 -5.10
C HIS A 729 4.79 19.38 -3.56
N ASP A 730 5.75 18.69 -2.91
CA ASP A 730 5.75 18.39 -1.47
C ASP A 730 6.76 19.22 -0.68
N ILE A 731 7.69 19.85 -1.35
CA ILE A 731 8.73 20.64 -0.69
C ILE A 731 8.79 22.08 -1.22
N ALA A 732 9.36 22.95 -0.41
CA ALA A 732 9.54 24.36 -0.76
C ALA A 732 10.18 24.53 -2.14
N ARG A 733 9.74 25.50 -2.93
CA ARG A 733 10.41 25.86 -4.18
C ARG A 733 11.86 26.23 -3.90
N ASN A 734 12.76 25.85 -4.79
CA ASN A 734 14.20 26.10 -4.69
C ASN A 734 14.52 27.55 -4.31
N ILE A 735 13.84 28.52 -4.94
CA ILE A 735 14.03 29.95 -4.68
C ILE A 735 13.67 30.33 -3.23
N ASN A 736 12.62 29.74 -2.65
CA ASN A 736 12.21 29.99 -1.28
C ASN A 736 13.17 29.34 -0.29
N ARG A 737 13.65 28.13 -0.60
CA ARG A 737 14.63 27.48 0.25
C ARG A 737 15.92 28.31 0.33
N ILE A 738 16.44 28.78 -0.80
CA ILE A 738 17.63 29.63 -0.85
C ILE A 738 17.43 30.97 -0.10
N ALA A 739 16.20 31.49 -0.06
CA ALA A 739 15.84 32.68 0.71
C ALA A 739 15.80 32.46 2.24
N GLY A 740 15.89 31.22 2.68
CA GLY A 740 15.72 30.82 4.07
C GLY A 740 16.92 31.15 4.97
N SER A 741 16.74 30.93 6.25
CA SER A 741 17.77 31.14 7.26
C SER A 741 18.84 30.06 7.20
N PHE A 742 20.05 30.42 6.81
CA PHE A 742 21.18 29.47 6.80
C PHE A 742 21.81 29.39 8.17
N ASP A 743 21.83 28.18 8.75
CA ASP A 743 22.51 27.88 10.01
C ASP A 743 23.93 27.40 9.72
N SER A 744 24.91 28.19 10.19
CA SER A 744 26.31 27.87 9.99
C SER A 744 26.82 26.73 10.88
N SER A 745 26.09 26.35 11.93
CA SER A 745 26.47 25.25 12.82
C SER A 745 26.13 23.87 12.24
N THR A 746 24.99 23.78 11.57
CA THR A 746 24.53 22.57 10.87
C THR A 746 24.90 22.55 9.38
N CYS A 747 25.29 23.71 8.83
CA CYS A 747 25.55 23.93 7.41
C CYS A 747 24.32 23.77 6.53
N GLU A 748 23.14 24.13 7.04
CA GLU A 748 21.84 23.92 6.42
C GLU A 748 20.97 25.15 6.40
N ILE A 749 19.95 25.09 5.56
CA ILE A 749 18.82 26.00 5.59
C ILE A 749 17.77 25.38 6.54
N ALA A 750 17.67 25.97 7.75
CA ALA A 750 16.79 25.46 8.80
C ALA A 750 15.29 25.61 8.43
N GLU A 751 14.94 26.72 7.74
CA GLU A 751 13.57 27.00 7.33
C GLU A 751 13.53 27.66 5.96
N GLN A 752 12.47 27.42 5.20
CA GLN A 752 12.24 28.15 3.97
C GLN A 752 12.01 29.65 4.25
N GLY A 753 12.47 30.49 3.35
CA GLY A 753 12.36 31.94 3.47
C GLY A 753 11.30 32.55 2.59
N GLN A 754 10.97 33.80 2.92
CA GLN A 754 10.11 34.63 2.09
C GLN A 754 10.93 35.35 1.02
N VAL A 755 10.53 35.18 -0.23
CA VAL A 755 11.08 35.98 -1.33
C VAL A 755 10.35 37.31 -1.36
N THR A 756 11.09 38.40 -1.28
CA THR A 756 10.57 39.76 -1.25
C THR A 756 11.00 40.53 -2.49
N ARG A 757 10.36 41.67 -2.74
CA ARG A 757 10.80 42.58 -3.84
C ARG A 757 12.27 43.01 -3.68
N GLY A 758 12.76 43.16 -2.43
CA GLY A 758 14.11 43.60 -2.16
C GLY A 758 15.19 42.52 -2.40
N ASN A 759 14.87 41.24 -2.21
CA ASN A 759 15.82 40.14 -2.38
C ASN A 759 15.64 39.31 -3.67
N PHE A 760 14.53 39.48 -4.38
CA PHE A 760 14.14 38.70 -5.55
C PHE A 760 15.27 38.58 -6.59
N ALA A 761 15.81 39.70 -7.05
CA ALA A 761 16.84 39.68 -8.10
C ALA A 761 18.10 38.91 -7.73
N THR A 762 18.55 39.01 -6.47
CA THR A 762 19.75 38.31 -5.98
C THR A 762 19.46 36.82 -5.81
N ILE A 763 18.31 36.45 -5.20
CA ILE A 763 17.95 35.08 -4.94
C ILE A 763 17.66 34.34 -6.23
N THR A 764 16.96 34.95 -7.20
CA THR A 764 16.70 34.39 -8.51
C THR A 764 18.00 33.95 -9.21
N LYS A 765 19.04 34.76 -9.18
CA LYS A 765 20.35 34.38 -9.76
C LYS A 765 20.94 33.15 -9.09
N LYS A 766 20.90 33.09 -7.75
CA LYS A 766 21.38 31.91 -7.00
C LYS A 766 20.53 30.67 -7.29
N SER A 767 19.20 30.85 -7.35
CA SER A 767 18.24 29.80 -7.68
C SER A 767 18.46 29.28 -9.11
N ASN A 768 18.68 30.16 -10.08
CA ASN A 768 18.98 29.73 -11.44
C ASN A 768 20.27 28.92 -11.52
N ALA A 769 21.32 29.33 -10.80
CA ALA A 769 22.57 28.57 -10.75
C ALA A 769 22.36 27.16 -10.12
N ALA A 770 21.55 27.06 -9.07
CA ALA A 770 21.22 25.78 -8.43
C ALA A 770 20.36 24.89 -9.34
N LYS A 771 19.33 25.43 -9.98
CA LYS A 771 18.47 24.71 -10.94
C LYS A 771 19.27 24.20 -12.13
N ILE A 772 20.16 25.02 -12.71
CA ILE A 772 21.02 24.61 -13.81
C ILE A 772 22.02 23.54 -13.34
N ALA A 773 22.57 23.66 -12.12
CA ALA A 773 23.41 22.60 -11.56
C ALA A 773 22.64 21.28 -11.46
N THR A 774 21.44 21.31 -10.92
CA THR A 774 20.54 20.14 -10.85
C THR A 774 20.29 19.53 -12.24
N ILE A 775 19.96 20.36 -13.22
CA ILE A 775 19.72 19.93 -14.61
C ILE A 775 20.96 19.24 -15.20
N LEU A 776 22.15 19.74 -14.95
CA LEU A 776 23.39 19.22 -15.53
C LEU A 776 24.00 18.04 -14.75
N LEU A 777 23.44 17.63 -13.58
CA LEU A 777 23.83 16.40 -12.90
C LEU A 777 23.48 15.18 -13.76
N PRO A 778 24.19 14.05 -13.61
CA PRO A 778 23.86 12.80 -14.26
C PRO A 778 22.44 12.32 -13.96
N GLY A 779 21.92 11.44 -14.79
CA GLY A 779 20.59 10.87 -14.67
C GLY A 779 19.50 11.68 -15.35
N CYS A 780 18.23 11.38 -15.04
CA CYS A 780 17.06 12.08 -15.51
C CYS A 780 16.65 13.15 -14.51
N SER A 781 16.92 14.42 -14.83
CA SER A 781 16.57 15.53 -13.94
C SER A 781 15.15 16.01 -14.20
N TRP A 782 14.43 16.41 -13.13
CA TRP A 782 13.04 16.86 -13.22
C TRP A 782 12.93 18.35 -12.88
N VAL A 783 12.31 19.11 -13.78
CA VAL A 783 11.98 20.52 -13.56
C VAL A 783 10.54 20.58 -13.08
N TYR A 784 10.29 21.21 -11.94
CA TYR A 784 8.94 21.43 -11.43
C TYR A 784 8.31 22.64 -12.13
N TYR A 785 7.04 22.52 -12.56
CA TYR A 785 6.34 23.57 -13.30
C TYR A 785 6.48 24.95 -12.62
N GLY A 786 6.76 25.96 -13.43
CA GLY A 786 6.98 27.35 -12.97
C GLY A 786 8.37 27.63 -12.41
N ASP A 787 9.21 26.64 -12.16
CA ASP A 787 10.60 26.85 -11.76
C ASP A 787 11.42 27.49 -12.89
N GLU A 788 11.11 27.17 -14.14
CA GLU A 788 11.72 27.77 -15.33
C GLU A 788 11.34 29.27 -15.50
N LEU A 789 10.28 29.71 -14.83
CA LEU A 789 9.87 31.12 -14.77
C LEU A 789 10.45 31.85 -13.57
N GLY A 790 10.98 31.10 -12.59
CA GLY A 790 11.40 31.65 -11.29
C GLY A 790 10.23 31.95 -10.37
N MET A 791 9.12 31.21 -10.48
CA MET A 791 7.98 31.32 -9.58
C MET A 791 8.37 31.04 -8.14
N THR A 792 7.71 31.72 -7.21
CA THR A 792 7.90 31.60 -5.76
C THR A 792 6.82 30.75 -5.13
N GLY A 793 7.07 30.26 -3.92
CA GLY A 793 6.14 29.56 -3.06
C GLY A 793 6.04 30.24 -1.70
N ASN A 794 5.82 31.55 -1.68
CA ASN A 794 5.66 32.29 -0.44
C ASN A 794 4.39 31.91 0.29
N PHE A 795 4.48 31.68 1.59
CA PHE A 795 3.32 31.50 2.42
C PHE A 795 2.53 32.79 2.58
N ASP A 796 1.24 32.71 2.29
CA ASP A 796 0.25 33.74 2.55
C ASP A 796 -1.05 33.08 2.97
N SER A 797 -1.34 33.06 4.29
CA SER A 797 -2.50 32.40 4.86
C SER A 797 -3.85 32.87 4.30
N GLY A 798 -3.87 34.04 3.69
CA GLY A 798 -5.07 34.58 3.05
C GLY A 798 -5.22 34.19 1.56
N LYS A 799 -4.16 33.65 0.93
CA LYS A 799 -4.12 33.41 -0.51
C LYS A 799 -3.82 31.99 -0.92
N ASN A 800 -2.86 31.32 -0.30
CA ASN A 800 -2.33 30.05 -0.77
C ASN A 800 -2.00 29.03 0.32
N SER A 801 -2.32 29.29 1.57
CA SER A 801 -2.24 28.29 2.62
C SER A 801 -3.22 28.56 3.76
N LYS A 802 -3.71 27.50 4.36
CA LYS A 802 -4.23 27.45 5.74
C LYS A 802 -3.20 26.71 6.58
N SER A 803 -3.30 26.81 7.90
CA SER A 803 -2.36 26.13 8.83
C SER A 803 -2.15 24.65 8.52
N ASP A 804 -3.19 23.98 7.99
CA ASP A 804 -3.19 22.54 7.74
C ASP A 804 -2.82 22.18 6.28
N TYR A 805 -2.53 23.16 5.42
CA TYR A 805 -2.28 22.99 3.98
C TYR A 805 -1.11 23.87 3.52
N ALA A 806 0.01 23.77 4.21
CA ALA A 806 1.19 24.58 3.94
C ALA A 806 1.77 24.37 2.52
N ASP A 807 1.57 23.19 1.97
CA ASP A 807 1.99 22.75 0.63
C ASP A 807 1.31 23.51 -0.51
N LEU A 808 0.14 24.10 -0.27
CA LEU A 808 -0.55 24.95 -1.27
C LEU A 808 0.32 26.13 -1.73
N ALA A 809 1.25 26.60 -0.88
CA ALA A 809 2.19 27.64 -1.28
C ALA A 809 3.10 27.23 -2.45
N TYR A 810 3.39 25.93 -2.58
CA TYR A 810 4.22 25.39 -3.66
C TYR A 810 3.45 25.07 -4.92
N ARG A 811 2.10 24.98 -4.81
CA ARG A 811 1.16 24.50 -5.83
C ARG A 811 0.37 25.62 -6.48
N GLN A 812 0.94 26.87 -6.49
CA GLN A 812 0.30 28.05 -7.10
C GLN A 812 0.12 27.85 -8.62
N PRO A 813 -0.93 28.45 -9.20
CA PRO A 813 -1.20 28.36 -10.64
C PRO A 813 -0.01 28.77 -11.50
N MET A 814 0.24 28.05 -12.59
CA MET A 814 1.28 28.40 -13.57
C MET A 814 1.02 29.77 -14.17
N LYS A 815 2.06 30.58 -14.27
CA LYS A 815 1.95 31.93 -14.78
C LYS A 815 2.09 31.98 -16.30
N TRP A 816 1.00 31.66 -17.00
CA TRP A 816 0.95 31.70 -18.47
C TRP A 816 0.94 33.11 -19.02
N LYS A 817 0.09 33.98 -18.43
CA LYS A 817 0.01 35.38 -18.74
C LYS A 817 -0.06 36.24 -17.48
N GLN A 818 0.29 37.52 -17.61
CA GLN A 818 0.36 38.44 -16.48
C GLN A 818 -1.00 38.67 -15.80
N ASP A 819 -2.08 38.65 -16.58
CA ASP A 819 -3.43 38.87 -16.08
C ASP A 819 -4.09 37.66 -15.44
N GLY A 820 -3.49 36.48 -15.62
CA GLY A 820 -3.96 35.24 -15.01
C GLY A 820 -5.36 34.83 -15.42
N LYS A 821 -5.87 35.25 -16.58
CA LYS A 821 -7.23 34.96 -17.04
C LYS A 821 -7.33 33.55 -17.62
N ALA A 822 -8.44 32.88 -17.31
CA ALA A 822 -8.84 31.62 -17.90
C ALA A 822 -9.25 31.79 -19.40
N GLY A 823 -9.36 30.68 -20.11
CA GLY A 823 -9.87 30.61 -21.48
C GLY A 823 -8.85 30.83 -22.58
N ASP A 824 -7.68 31.36 -22.28
CA ASP A 824 -6.56 31.49 -23.21
C ASP A 824 -5.34 30.66 -22.79
N GLY A 825 -5.57 29.64 -21.94
CA GLY A 825 -4.55 28.84 -21.29
C GLY A 825 -3.94 29.52 -20.07
N SER A 826 -4.53 30.63 -19.60
CA SER A 826 -4.18 31.25 -18.32
C SER A 826 -5.00 30.65 -17.21
N PHE A 827 -4.37 30.46 -16.09
CA PHE A 827 -4.96 29.78 -14.94
C PHE A 827 -5.16 30.77 -13.78
N THR A 828 -6.32 30.79 -13.17
CA THR A 828 -6.60 31.81 -12.18
C THR A 828 -6.78 31.32 -10.76
N THR A 829 -7.12 30.03 -10.49
CA THR A 829 -7.51 29.86 -9.13
C THR A 829 -7.60 28.54 -8.48
N GLY A 830 -8.28 27.80 -8.05
CA GLY A 830 -8.76 27.39 -6.77
C GLY A 830 -8.96 25.91 -6.64
N TYR A 831 -8.70 25.40 -5.46
CA TYR A 831 -9.05 24.05 -5.06
C TYR A 831 -10.25 24.09 -4.15
N ASN A 832 -11.18 23.13 -4.32
CA ASN A 832 -12.21 22.87 -3.34
C ASN A 832 -11.69 21.82 -2.37
N ILE A 833 -11.38 22.21 -1.14
CA ILE A 833 -10.91 21.32 -0.09
C ILE A 833 -12.04 21.12 0.91
N THR A 834 -12.53 19.88 1.04
CA THR A 834 -13.52 19.46 2.06
C THR A 834 -14.77 20.36 2.12
N GLY A 835 -15.39 20.63 0.97
CA GLY A 835 -16.61 21.44 0.93
C GLY A 835 -16.44 22.93 1.23
N SER A 836 -15.19 23.37 1.38
CA SER A 836 -14.83 24.78 1.50
C SER A 836 -13.92 25.13 0.33
N GLU A 837 -14.32 26.05 -0.53
CA GLU A 837 -13.42 26.56 -1.57
C GLU A 837 -12.17 27.17 -0.95
N VAL A 838 -11.02 26.51 -1.16
CA VAL A 838 -9.72 27.09 -0.89
C VAL A 838 -9.11 27.47 -2.23
N SER A 839 -9.24 28.72 -2.61
CA SER A 839 -8.58 29.19 -3.82
C SER A 839 -7.08 29.36 -3.59
N VAL A 840 -6.28 28.67 -4.40
CA VAL A 840 -4.83 28.89 -4.47
C VAL A 840 -4.57 30.02 -5.43
N LYS A 841 -3.98 31.11 -4.94
CA LYS A 841 -3.68 32.31 -5.72
C LYS A 841 -2.18 32.56 -5.74
N TRP A 842 -1.74 33.30 -6.73
CA TRP A 842 -0.38 33.81 -6.72
C TRP A 842 -0.09 34.61 -5.45
N ASP A 843 1.07 34.37 -4.86
CA ASP A 843 1.62 35.29 -3.86
C ASP A 843 1.98 36.67 -4.48
N ASP A 844 2.34 37.63 -3.64
CA ASP A 844 2.61 38.99 -4.09
C ASP A 844 3.77 39.12 -5.10
N ILE A 845 4.71 38.19 -5.08
CA ILE A 845 5.85 38.16 -5.99
C ILE A 845 5.42 37.57 -7.33
N ASN A 846 4.71 36.44 -7.33
CA ASN A 846 4.19 35.82 -8.54
C ASN A 846 3.16 36.71 -9.23
N ALA A 847 2.30 37.41 -8.46
CA ALA A 847 1.34 38.34 -9.01
C ALA A 847 1.97 39.62 -9.61
N SER A 848 3.20 39.91 -9.21
CA SER A 848 3.91 41.11 -9.73
C SER A 848 4.62 40.83 -11.06
N THR A 849 5.09 41.88 -11.69
CA THR A 849 5.91 41.81 -12.89
C THR A 849 7.34 41.35 -12.66
N LEU A 850 7.75 41.12 -11.42
CA LEU A 850 9.06 40.56 -11.09
C LEU A 850 9.25 39.13 -11.62
N VAL A 851 8.22 38.31 -11.47
CA VAL A 851 8.16 37.02 -12.16
C VAL A 851 7.48 37.27 -13.50
N GLY A 852 8.21 37.29 -14.58
CA GLY A 852 7.65 37.36 -15.93
C GLY A 852 6.79 36.12 -16.21
N ASP A 853 5.72 36.30 -16.98
CA ASP A 853 4.90 35.18 -17.44
C ASP A 853 5.58 34.35 -18.53
N ALA A 854 5.04 33.15 -18.81
CA ALA A 854 5.60 32.20 -19.76
C ALA A 854 5.70 32.78 -21.18
N GLU A 855 4.67 33.53 -21.62
CA GLU A 855 4.64 34.13 -22.96
C GLU A 855 5.72 35.22 -23.13
N SER A 856 5.92 36.05 -22.13
CA SER A 856 6.95 37.11 -22.13
C SER A 856 8.35 36.48 -22.02
N GLN A 857 8.56 35.58 -21.10
CA GLN A 857 9.88 35.00 -20.83
C GLN A 857 10.39 34.12 -21.98
N SER A 858 9.51 33.40 -22.67
CA SER A 858 9.89 32.59 -23.82
C SER A 858 10.46 33.40 -25.01
N LYS A 859 10.12 34.69 -25.08
CA LYS A 859 10.59 35.64 -26.09
C LYS A 859 11.83 36.44 -25.64
N ASP A 860 12.17 36.42 -24.34
CA ASP A 860 13.30 37.18 -23.81
C ASP A 860 14.52 36.23 -23.58
N SER A 861 15.56 36.40 -24.37
CA SER A 861 16.78 35.62 -24.32
C SER A 861 17.55 35.75 -23.00
N SER A 862 17.25 36.80 -22.20
CA SER A 862 17.88 37.03 -20.88
C SER A 862 17.07 36.49 -19.70
N SER A 863 15.84 36.02 -19.99
CA SER A 863 14.92 35.51 -18.96
C SER A 863 15.42 34.26 -18.22
N THR A 864 14.77 33.93 -17.11
CA THR A 864 14.99 32.66 -16.40
C THR A 864 14.65 31.48 -17.30
N TYR A 865 13.51 31.54 -18.00
CA TYR A 865 13.11 30.53 -18.97
C TYR A 865 14.22 30.22 -20.00
N SER A 866 14.75 31.24 -20.63
CA SER A 866 15.79 31.08 -21.67
C SER A 866 17.09 30.49 -21.15
N LYS A 867 17.48 30.77 -19.90
CA LYS A 867 18.65 30.18 -19.25
C LYS A 867 18.44 28.71 -18.91
N ILE A 868 17.27 28.36 -18.36
CA ILE A 868 16.89 26.98 -18.03
C ILE A 868 16.77 26.17 -19.33
N LYS A 869 16.09 26.68 -20.36
CA LYS A 869 16.00 26.07 -21.70
C LYS A 869 17.36 25.73 -22.30
N GLN A 870 18.35 26.64 -22.20
CA GLN A 870 19.70 26.39 -22.69
C GLN A 870 20.33 25.19 -21.99
N ALA A 871 20.19 25.07 -20.66
CA ALA A 871 20.74 23.97 -19.89
C ALA A 871 20.04 22.64 -20.21
N ILE A 872 18.70 22.64 -20.32
CA ILE A 872 17.90 21.47 -20.70
C ILE A 872 18.32 20.92 -22.07
N LYS A 873 18.29 21.79 -23.08
CA LYS A 873 18.69 21.41 -24.45
C LYS A 873 20.12 20.90 -24.49
N PHE A 874 21.02 21.59 -23.81
CA PHE A 874 22.42 21.16 -23.77
C PHE A 874 22.59 19.76 -23.19
N LYS A 875 21.88 19.44 -22.09
CA LYS A 875 21.96 18.11 -21.48
C LYS A 875 21.39 17.05 -22.42
N ASN A 876 20.19 17.25 -22.98
CA ASN A 876 19.53 16.29 -23.85
C ASN A 876 20.32 16.03 -25.14
N ASP A 877 20.98 17.06 -25.69
CA ASP A 877 21.83 16.94 -26.89
C ASP A 877 23.20 16.26 -26.60
N ASN A 878 23.50 15.99 -25.33
CA ASN A 878 24.81 15.45 -24.90
C ASN A 878 24.67 14.27 -23.94
N PRO A 879 24.38 13.05 -24.46
CA PRO A 879 24.09 11.84 -23.65
C PRO A 879 25.13 11.49 -22.58
N SER A 880 26.41 11.84 -22.80
CA SER A 880 27.45 11.64 -21.80
C SER A 880 27.24 12.47 -20.51
N LEU A 881 26.35 13.47 -20.54
CA LEU A 881 25.90 14.15 -19.32
C LEU A 881 24.77 13.39 -18.62
N ILE A 882 24.08 12.51 -19.33
CA ILE A 882 22.99 11.68 -18.77
C ILE A 882 23.60 10.44 -18.11
N SER A 883 24.31 9.63 -18.87
CA SER A 883 24.78 8.29 -18.49
C SER A 883 26.29 8.13 -18.41
N GLY A 884 27.07 9.21 -18.56
CA GLY A 884 28.53 9.16 -18.45
C GLY A 884 29.04 8.94 -17.02
N THR A 885 30.32 8.55 -16.92
CA THR A 885 30.98 8.43 -15.62
C THR A 885 31.18 9.82 -14.99
N PHE A 886 30.72 9.97 -13.77
CA PHE A 886 30.73 11.22 -13.02
C PHE A 886 31.89 11.25 -12.00
N SER A 887 32.66 12.32 -11.97
CA SER A 887 33.78 12.48 -11.03
C SER A 887 34.03 13.94 -10.67
N ASN A 888 34.49 14.19 -9.44
CA ASN A 888 34.92 15.54 -9.04
C ASN A 888 36.11 16.01 -9.86
N ASN A 889 36.13 17.29 -10.23
CA ASN A 889 37.18 17.91 -11.01
C ASN A 889 37.71 19.20 -10.34
N GLY A 890 37.93 19.15 -9.03
CA GLY A 890 38.56 20.28 -8.28
C GLY A 890 37.55 21.30 -7.78
N SER A 891 36.41 20.85 -7.24
CA SER A 891 35.43 21.71 -6.56
C SER A 891 36.06 22.44 -5.39
N SER A 892 35.74 23.71 -5.22
CA SER A 892 36.32 24.57 -4.16
C SER A 892 35.42 25.75 -3.82
N GLY A 893 35.34 26.14 -2.56
CA GLY A 893 34.53 27.27 -2.09
C GLY A 893 33.05 27.10 -2.46
N TYR A 894 32.51 28.03 -3.22
CA TYR A 894 31.16 27.97 -3.78
C TYR A 894 31.14 27.49 -5.25
N THR A 895 32.22 26.85 -5.71
CA THR A 895 32.34 26.40 -7.08
C THR A 895 32.29 24.86 -7.13
N LEU A 896 31.27 24.33 -7.73
CA LEU A 896 31.17 22.91 -8.10
C LEU A 896 31.91 22.71 -9.42
N LYS A 897 32.72 21.66 -9.48
CA LYS A 897 33.40 21.22 -10.70
C LYS A 897 33.35 19.72 -10.80
N TRP A 898 32.84 19.22 -11.93
CA TRP A 898 32.89 17.81 -12.21
C TRP A 898 33.21 17.51 -13.66
N LYS A 899 33.60 16.27 -13.91
CA LYS A 899 33.86 15.71 -15.22
C LYS A 899 32.83 14.60 -15.49
N SER A 900 32.24 14.65 -16.67
CA SER A 900 31.36 13.59 -17.18
C SER A 900 32.05 12.96 -18.39
N VAL A 901 32.23 11.63 -18.39
CA VAL A 901 32.95 10.87 -19.41
C VAL A 901 32.07 9.73 -19.90
N GLY A 902 31.73 9.76 -21.18
CA GLY A 902 31.04 8.73 -21.92
C GLY A 902 31.66 8.60 -23.32
N SER A 903 30.84 8.58 -24.36
CA SER A 903 31.31 8.69 -25.75
C SER A 903 31.99 10.06 -26.01
N LYS A 904 31.63 11.06 -25.25
CA LYS A 904 32.22 12.39 -25.21
C LYS A 904 32.55 12.77 -23.77
N THR A 905 33.41 13.80 -23.61
CA THR A 905 33.88 14.28 -22.31
C THR A 905 33.48 15.73 -22.10
N TYR A 906 32.92 16.01 -20.92
CA TYR A 906 32.50 17.36 -20.50
C TYR A 906 33.10 17.70 -19.14
N ASN A 907 33.57 18.93 -18.99
CA ASN A 907 33.93 19.52 -17.71
C ASN A 907 32.91 20.60 -17.39
N VAL A 908 32.19 20.41 -16.29
CA VAL A 908 31.13 21.32 -15.82
C VAL A 908 31.65 22.14 -14.64
N GLU A 909 31.43 23.45 -14.67
CA GLU A 909 31.75 24.37 -13.58
C GLU A 909 30.55 25.24 -13.27
N ILE A 910 30.08 25.20 -12.03
CA ILE A 910 29.00 26.03 -11.48
C ILE A 910 29.59 26.89 -10.36
N ASN A 911 29.59 28.22 -10.51
CA ASN A 911 30.01 29.13 -9.47
C ASN A 911 28.82 29.88 -8.88
N PHE A 912 28.49 29.54 -7.63
CA PHE A 912 27.32 30.10 -6.94
C PHE A 912 27.55 31.53 -6.46
N ALA A 913 28.82 31.96 -6.24
CA ALA A 913 29.11 33.31 -5.84
C ALA A 913 28.89 34.32 -6.99
N SER A 914 29.40 34.00 -8.18
CA SER A 914 29.21 34.82 -9.38
C SER A 914 27.95 34.46 -10.20
N CYS A 915 27.24 33.40 -9.82
CA CYS A 915 26.07 32.89 -10.55
C CYS A 915 26.38 32.61 -12.05
N THR A 916 27.47 31.86 -12.29
CA THR A 916 27.92 31.52 -13.64
C THR A 916 28.02 30.01 -13.79
N VAL A 917 27.59 29.51 -14.97
CA VAL A 917 27.70 28.13 -15.40
C VAL A 917 28.54 28.05 -16.65
N LYS A 918 29.51 27.11 -16.66
CA LYS A 918 30.37 26.86 -17.81
C LYS A 918 30.48 25.36 -18.02
N VAL A 919 30.34 24.95 -19.26
CA VAL A 919 30.68 23.58 -19.69
C VAL A 919 31.71 23.71 -20.80
N SER A 920 32.73 22.87 -20.74
CA SER A 920 33.80 22.79 -21.75
C SER A 920 34.12 21.31 -22.06
N GLY A 921 34.75 21.08 -23.17
CA GLY A 921 35.10 19.75 -23.70
C GLY A 921 34.59 19.58 -25.10
N ASP A 922 33.89 18.44 -25.38
CA ASP A 922 33.42 18.15 -26.73
C ASP A 922 32.23 19.04 -27.17
N ALA A 923 31.60 19.74 -26.26
CA ALA A 923 30.73 20.86 -26.54
C ALA A 923 30.86 21.91 -25.44
N THR A 924 30.38 23.15 -25.69
CA THR A 924 30.52 24.26 -24.75
C THR A 924 29.18 24.90 -24.44
N LEU A 925 29.00 25.30 -23.17
CA LEU A 925 27.89 26.09 -22.69
C LEU A 925 28.42 27.18 -21.75
N SER A 926 27.87 28.41 -21.84
CA SER A 926 28.17 29.48 -20.90
C SER A 926 26.88 30.26 -20.59
N ILE A 927 26.50 30.25 -19.31
CA ILE A 927 25.29 30.94 -18.83
C ILE A 927 25.70 31.88 -17.67
N SER A 928 25.23 33.13 -17.74
CA SER A 928 25.21 34.04 -16.60
C SER A 928 23.80 34.04 -16.03
N CYS A 929 23.63 33.56 -14.80
CA CYS A 929 22.32 33.35 -14.18
C CYS A 929 21.66 34.62 -13.70
#